data_399e948356c5794ff02940f5b27747bd
#
_entry.id   399e948356c5794ff02940f5b27747bd
#
_cell.length_a   1.000
_cell.length_b   1.000
_cell.length_c   1.000
_cell.angle_alpha   90.00
_cell.angle_beta   90.00
_cell.angle_gamma   90.00
#
_symmetry.space_group_name_H-M   'P 1'
#
loop_
_entity.id
_entity.type
_entity.pdbx_description
1 polymer ?
#
loop_
_entity_poly.entity_id
_entity_poly.type
_entity_poly.pdbx_seq_one_letter_code
_entity_poly.pdbx_strand_id
1 'polypeptide(L)'
;MAARTLLDRWSLFVGTTVAVALGVGIVHAGMTIILGVENATPPVGATPAAAEAFRQAASGANTLTGMTVMLGAFLTVFVVASTIGFAVDQRRHDLATLRIAGVTAGQIRRLLLGEALLVAVVGAVLGAVLGLGLTQLQRVILTGAHVLPAEIETPVAPAVLLLDLGGAVVVSILGAWGCARRATRVRPLDALRRTHLDRRAMGAWQWLVAAIALLLTGVQVFFSATSGGMLIPLLLGLGIIITASVAMSRLAPLLVPAIAGVVDILAPRRPVSAVAVANLRDSVRRTASCAAPMIVLVSIVMGLQGILDTQTAAIETEQTLVRADLVASGAAFAFDRAEQIEGVTVAAPETVVPLAVGLTRNSVTRDGPGTVVAVDPDRFRQTRLLTPASGTLDDFGPDTIVFGSGLDSLTVNGQYEEVSLQVDGRTLSLRQAASLPETLAGSEGFYIDRSILPVSMLDRNTTVLVQLAQDADVNKVRSELAALGATDIDTPSDLVREGASTKADENRVVMGAIVGLGSLYALISVLSTVAISIGQRRAELATLRLSGMTKRQVQSVVVAETLTATHIGLLLGAIAATTALVGLWIATFRAYGTPVVAIPWALLAGITVLTMALTAVTAATSTGSALRESAVRAVGAPD
;
A
#
# COMPACT_ATOMS: atom_id res chain seq x y z
N MET A 1 -36.79 4.25 -18.38
CA MET A 1 -36.27 2.94 -18.84
C MET A 1 -35.19 2.41 -17.89
N ALA A 2 -34.08 3.09 -17.67
CA ALA A 2 -32.98 2.58 -16.81
C ALA A 2 -33.44 2.15 -15.40
N ALA A 3 -34.30 2.90 -14.72
CA ALA A 3 -34.80 2.55 -13.38
C ALA A 3 -35.66 1.28 -13.36
N ARG A 4 -36.48 1.04 -14.38
CA ARG A 4 -37.30 -0.19 -14.49
C ARG A 4 -36.42 -1.41 -14.76
N THR A 5 -35.41 -1.29 -15.63
CA THR A 5 -34.44 -2.36 -15.92
C THR A 5 -33.62 -2.73 -14.68
N LEU A 6 -33.32 -1.74 -13.84
CA LEU A 6 -32.62 -1.93 -12.58
C LEU A 6 -33.48 -2.68 -11.55
N LEU A 7 -34.75 -2.35 -11.43
CA LEU A 7 -35.67 -3.02 -10.52
C LEU A 7 -35.98 -4.47 -10.94
N ASP A 8 -36.14 -4.70 -12.25
CA ASP A 8 -36.40 -6.06 -12.76
C ASP A 8 -35.21 -7.00 -12.64
N ARG A 9 -33.97 -6.45 -12.58
CA ARG A 9 -32.71 -7.24 -12.51
C ARG A 9 -31.78 -6.76 -11.38
N TRP A 10 -32.37 -6.31 -10.28
CA TRP A 10 -31.62 -5.73 -9.14
C TRP A 10 -30.49 -6.61 -8.63
N SER A 11 -30.66 -7.95 -8.67
CA SER A 11 -29.65 -8.91 -8.22
C SER A 11 -28.30 -8.79 -8.94
N LEU A 12 -28.27 -8.27 -10.18
CA LEU A 12 -27.05 -8.06 -10.94
C LEU A 12 -26.27 -6.80 -10.47
N PHE A 13 -27.01 -5.84 -9.93
CA PHE A 13 -26.43 -4.55 -9.53
C PHE A 13 -26.11 -4.46 -8.04
N VAL A 14 -26.63 -5.38 -7.21
CA VAL A 14 -26.35 -5.41 -5.76
C VAL A 14 -24.85 -5.43 -5.49
N GLY A 15 -24.12 -6.34 -6.15
CA GLY A 15 -22.66 -6.43 -5.97
C GLY A 15 -21.93 -5.13 -6.33
N THR A 16 -22.35 -4.48 -7.44
CA THR A 16 -21.77 -3.20 -7.87
C THR A 16 -22.15 -2.06 -6.92
N THR A 17 -23.40 -2.02 -6.48
CA THR A 17 -23.88 -1.00 -5.54
C THR A 17 -23.18 -1.11 -4.19
N VAL A 18 -23.04 -2.32 -3.65
CA VAL A 18 -22.28 -2.59 -2.41
C VAL A 18 -20.83 -2.18 -2.58
N ALA A 19 -20.21 -2.50 -3.72
CA ALA A 19 -18.85 -2.11 -3.99
C ALA A 19 -18.67 -0.58 -4.05
N VAL A 20 -19.59 0.13 -4.73
CA VAL A 20 -19.56 1.60 -4.75
C VAL A 20 -19.78 2.17 -3.35
N ALA A 21 -20.76 1.63 -2.59
CA ALA A 21 -21.04 2.10 -1.24
C ALA A 21 -19.85 1.93 -0.29
N LEU A 22 -19.20 0.77 -0.31
CA LEU A 22 -18.00 0.54 0.50
C LEU A 22 -16.85 1.45 0.10
N GLY A 23 -16.60 1.59 -1.21
CA GLY A 23 -15.53 2.45 -1.70
C GLY A 23 -15.75 3.92 -1.36
N VAL A 24 -16.97 4.42 -1.55
CA VAL A 24 -17.35 5.78 -1.14
C VAL A 24 -17.24 5.93 0.38
N GLY A 25 -17.68 4.93 1.15
CA GLY A 25 -17.57 4.97 2.62
C GLY A 25 -16.12 5.07 3.11
N ILE A 26 -15.18 4.36 2.49
CA ILE A 26 -13.75 4.44 2.80
C ILE A 26 -13.19 5.83 2.45
N VAL A 27 -13.52 6.35 1.27
CA VAL A 27 -13.08 7.67 0.81
C VAL A 27 -13.68 8.76 1.70
N HIS A 28 -14.97 8.66 2.06
CA HIS A 28 -15.65 9.56 3.01
C HIS A 28 -14.92 9.62 4.36
N ALA A 29 -14.67 8.45 4.94
CA ALA A 29 -13.98 8.36 6.23
C ALA A 29 -12.62 9.05 6.20
N GLY A 30 -11.82 8.74 5.16
CA GLY A 30 -10.51 9.33 5.01
C GLY A 30 -10.55 10.84 4.76
N MET A 31 -11.42 11.31 3.85
CA MET A 31 -11.54 12.75 3.55
C MET A 31 -12.03 13.55 4.75
N THR A 32 -12.95 12.99 5.56
CA THR A 32 -13.42 13.63 6.81
C THR A 32 -12.28 13.79 7.81
N ILE A 33 -11.42 12.78 7.96
CA ILE A 33 -10.25 12.85 8.84
C ILE A 33 -9.22 13.85 8.30
N ILE A 34 -8.92 13.83 6.99
CA ILE A 34 -8.00 14.80 6.37
C ILE A 34 -8.45 16.23 6.62
N LEU A 35 -9.73 16.53 6.39
CA LEU A 35 -10.29 17.86 6.67
C LEU A 35 -10.25 18.22 8.16
N GLY A 36 -10.46 17.25 9.06
CA GLY A 36 -10.31 17.45 10.49
C GLY A 36 -8.89 17.84 10.85
N VAL A 37 -7.90 17.15 10.28
CA VAL A 37 -6.46 17.43 10.48
C VAL A 37 -6.07 18.79 9.91
N GLU A 38 -6.51 19.14 8.69
CA GLU A 38 -6.19 20.43 8.06
C GLU A 38 -6.74 21.63 8.83
N ASN A 39 -7.89 21.47 9.51
CA ASN A 39 -8.50 22.51 10.32
C ASN A 39 -8.03 22.49 11.80
N ALA A 40 -7.23 21.50 12.18
CA ALA A 40 -6.78 21.35 13.55
C ALA A 40 -5.69 22.37 13.89
N THR A 41 -5.82 22.97 15.07
CA THR A 41 -4.82 23.86 15.65
C THR A 41 -4.29 23.26 16.96
N PRO A 42 -2.99 23.45 17.27
CA PRO A 42 -2.46 22.99 18.55
C PRO A 42 -3.28 23.53 19.73
N PRO A 43 -3.41 22.77 20.83
CA PRO A 43 -4.15 23.20 22.01
C PRO A 43 -3.69 24.57 22.54
N VAL A 44 -4.65 25.38 22.98
CA VAL A 44 -4.35 26.71 23.51
C VAL A 44 -3.47 26.59 24.78
N GLY A 45 -2.31 27.24 24.78
CA GLY A 45 -1.34 27.16 25.88
C GLY A 45 -0.34 26.00 25.76
N ALA A 46 -0.32 25.27 24.66
CA ALA A 46 0.71 24.25 24.40
C ALA A 46 2.11 24.88 24.36
N THR A 47 3.08 24.19 24.93
CA THR A 47 4.50 24.58 24.79
C THR A 47 4.92 24.45 23.33
N PRO A 48 5.97 25.15 22.85
CA PRO A 48 6.46 25.03 21.48
C PRO A 48 6.76 23.58 21.08
N ALA A 49 7.32 22.79 21.99
CA ALA A 49 7.60 21.37 21.76
C ALA A 49 6.31 20.53 21.62
N ALA A 50 5.31 20.77 22.46
CA ALA A 50 4.02 20.08 22.37
C ALA A 50 3.25 20.46 21.09
N ALA A 51 3.32 21.73 20.68
CA ALA A 51 2.72 22.19 19.42
C ALA A 51 3.39 21.56 18.20
N GLU A 52 4.71 21.33 18.25
CA GLU A 52 5.44 20.65 17.18
C GLU A 52 5.09 19.16 17.13
N ALA A 53 5.07 18.48 18.28
CA ALA A 53 4.63 17.08 18.39
C ALA A 53 3.20 16.89 17.84
N PHE A 54 2.29 17.81 18.14
CA PHE A 54 0.93 17.82 17.60
C PHE A 54 0.93 17.91 16.06
N ARG A 55 1.72 18.83 15.49
CA ARG A 55 1.80 19.00 14.03
C ARG A 55 2.40 17.78 13.34
N GLN A 56 3.43 17.16 13.93
CA GLN A 56 4.04 15.94 13.41
C GLN A 56 3.05 14.77 13.44
N ALA A 57 2.34 14.56 14.56
CA ALA A 57 1.30 13.53 14.63
C ALA A 57 0.18 13.78 13.61
N ALA A 58 -0.30 15.02 13.48
CA ALA A 58 -1.30 15.40 12.50
C ALA A 58 -0.84 15.14 11.05
N SER A 59 0.41 15.46 10.71
CA SER A 59 1.01 15.19 9.40
C SER A 59 1.12 13.69 9.12
N GLY A 60 1.55 12.90 10.10
CA GLY A 60 1.59 11.43 10.01
C GLY A 60 0.19 10.83 9.76
N ALA A 61 -0.81 11.27 10.55
CA ALA A 61 -2.20 10.85 10.36
C ALA A 61 -2.73 11.20 8.96
N ASN A 62 -2.40 12.38 8.43
CA ASN A 62 -2.79 12.82 7.10
C ASN A 62 -2.19 11.92 6.01
N THR A 63 -0.92 11.57 6.11
CA THR A 63 -0.22 10.69 5.18
C THR A 63 -0.86 9.29 5.13
N LEU A 64 -1.07 8.66 6.28
CA LEU A 64 -1.68 7.33 6.38
C LEU A 64 -3.13 7.32 5.89
N THR A 65 -3.88 8.37 6.22
CA THR A 65 -5.26 8.52 5.76
C THR A 65 -5.31 8.78 4.25
N GLY A 66 -4.39 9.56 3.69
CA GLY A 66 -4.23 9.77 2.26
C GLY A 66 -3.95 8.48 1.49
N MET A 67 -3.10 7.61 2.03
CA MET A 67 -2.86 6.26 1.45
C MET A 67 -4.15 5.42 1.45
N THR A 68 -4.93 5.47 2.53
CA THR A 68 -6.22 4.76 2.62
C THR A 68 -7.21 5.25 1.58
N VAL A 69 -7.32 6.57 1.40
CA VAL A 69 -8.19 7.20 0.39
C VAL A 69 -7.76 6.77 -1.02
N MET A 70 -6.46 6.83 -1.32
CA MET A 70 -5.93 6.44 -2.63
C MET A 70 -6.21 4.96 -2.93
N LEU A 71 -6.00 4.09 -1.95
CA LEU A 71 -6.29 2.66 -2.07
C LEU A 71 -7.79 2.40 -2.25
N GLY A 72 -8.64 3.03 -1.44
CA GLY A 72 -10.10 2.93 -1.53
C GLY A 72 -10.63 3.42 -2.88
N ALA A 73 -10.13 4.55 -3.37
CA ALA A 73 -10.49 5.07 -4.69
C ALA A 73 -10.07 4.12 -5.82
N PHE A 74 -8.84 3.60 -5.77
CA PHE A 74 -8.35 2.62 -6.76
C PHE A 74 -9.23 1.35 -6.78
N LEU A 75 -9.48 0.76 -5.61
CA LEU A 75 -10.31 -0.43 -5.49
C LEU A 75 -11.73 -0.17 -6.02
N THR A 76 -12.30 0.99 -5.74
CA THR A 76 -13.64 1.37 -6.21
C THR A 76 -13.67 1.43 -7.73
N VAL A 77 -12.71 2.13 -8.36
CA VAL A 77 -12.60 2.20 -9.84
C VAL A 77 -12.46 0.81 -10.42
N PHE A 78 -11.58 -0.02 -9.84
CA PHE A 78 -11.28 -1.35 -10.34
C PHE A 78 -12.51 -2.28 -10.26
N VAL A 79 -13.20 -2.31 -9.11
CA VAL A 79 -14.35 -3.18 -8.89
C VAL A 79 -15.55 -2.73 -9.72
N VAL A 80 -15.82 -1.41 -9.78
CA VAL A 80 -16.89 -0.87 -10.63
C VAL A 80 -16.63 -1.19 -12.11
N ALA A 81 -15.39 -0.99 -12.59
CA ALA A 81 -15.03 -1.31 -13.97
C ALA A 81 -15.17 -2.81 -14.28
N SER A 82 -14.81 -3.69 -13.34
CA SER A 82 -14.92 -5.14 -13.53
C SER A 82 -16.37 -5.61 -13.48
N THR A 83 -17.18 -5.15 -12.52
CA THR A 83 -18.59 -5.57 -12.36
C THR A 83 -19.49 -5.05 -13.45
N ILE A 84 -19.33 -3.79 -13.87
CA ILE A 84 -20.06 -3.25 -15.03
C ILE A 84 -19.62 -3.96 -16.32
N GLY A 85 -18.32 -4.29 -16.43
CA GLY A 85 -17.82 -5.11 -17.54
C GLY A 85 -18.57 -6.43 -17.66
N PHE A 86 -18.73 -7.14 -16.56
CA PHE A 86 -19.51 -8.38 -16.51
C PHE A 86 -20.99 -8.17 -16.85
N ALA A 87 -21.63 -7.16 -16.26
CA ALA A 87 -23.04 -6.86 -16.54
C ALA A 87 -23.31 -6.54 -18.02
N VAL A 88 -22.37 -5.85 -18.69
CA VAL A 88 -22.47 -5.56 -20.13
C VAL A 88 -22.23 -6.82 -20.97
N ASP A 89 -21.22 -7.63 -20.63
CA ASP A 89 -20.94 -8.87 -21.36
C ASP A 89 -22.11 -9.86 -21.25
N GLN A 90 -22.77 -9.91 -20.08
CA GLN A 90 -23.97 -10.72 -19.87
C GLN A 90 -25.14 -10.32 -20.78
N ARG A 91 -25.31 -9.01 -21.02
CA ARG A 91 -26.40 -8.46 -21.84
C ARG A 91 -26.03 -8.29 -23.31
N ARG A 92 -24.92 -8.88 -23.76
CA ARG A 92 -24.41 -8.68 -25.12
C ARG A 92 -25.44 -9.09 -26.18
N HIS A 93 -26.18 -10.17 -25.94
CA HIS A 93 -27.26 -10.64 -26.82
C HIS A 93 -28.44 -9.70 -26.83
N ASP A 94 -28.92 -9.26 -25.65
CA ASP A 94 -30.03 -8.29 -25.52
C ASP A 94 -29.68 -6.95 -26.21
N LEU A 95 -28.41 -6.49 -26.03
CA LEU A 95 -27.94 -5.26 -26.66
C LEU A 95 -27.82 -5.40 -28.19
N ALA A 96 -27.53 -6.59 -28.69
CA ALA A 96 -27.52 -6.87 -30.13
C ALA A 96 -28.92 -6.91 -30.71
N THR A 97 -29.90 -7.53 -30.03
CA THR A 97 -31.32 -7.52 -30.44
C THR A 97 -31.89 -6.11 -30.46
N LEU A 98 -31.57 -5.26 -29.49
CA LEU A 98 -31.95 -3.85 -29.50
C LEU A 98 -31.37 -3.09 -30.70
N ARG A 99 -30.15 -3.42 -31.13
CA ARG A 99 -29.54 -2.84 -32.34
C ARG A 99 -30.22 -3.29 -33.62
N ILE A 100 -30.64 -4.54 -33.67
CA ILE A 100 -31.43 -5.07 -34.82
C ILE A 100 -32.81 -4.38 -34.86
N ALA A 101 -33.40 -4.10 -33.69
CA ALA A 101 -34.64 -3.33 -33.57
C ALA A 101 -34.47 -1.83 -33.88
N GLY A 102 -33.30 -1.37 -34.32
CA GLY A 102 -33.05 0.00 -34.78
C GLY A 102 -32.51 0.96 -33.71
N VAL A 103 -32.21 0.49 -32.49
CA VAL A 103 -31.61 1.33 -31.45
C VAL A 103 -30.19 1.72 -31.84
N THR A 104 -29.89 3.03 -31.80
CA THR A 104 -28.55 3.55 -32.15
C THR A 104 -27.50 3.25 -31.11
N ALA A 105 -26.21 3.19 -31.54
CA ALA A 105 -25.08 3.01 -30.63
C ALA A 105 -25.03 4.08 -29.52
N GLY A 106 -25.42 5.32 -29.84
CA GLY A 106 -25.50 6.42 -28.87
C GLY A 106 -26.55 6.20 -27.79
N GLN A 107 -27.72 5.65 -28.18
CA GLN A 107 -28.81 5.33 -27.24
C GLN A 107 -28.41 4.21 -26.28
N ILE A 108 -27.76 3.15 -26.78
CA ILE A 108 -27.23 2.06 -25.93
C ILE A 108 -26.21 2.61 -24.95
N ARG A 109 -25.28 3.46 -25.41
CA ARG A 109 -24.28 4.07 -24.52
C ARG A 109 -24.93 4.93 -23.44
N ARG A 110 -25.93 5.76 -23.80
CA ARG A 110 -26.70 6.56 -22.83
C ARG A 110 -27.45 5.69 -21.83
N LEU A 111 -28.03 4.57 -22.27
CA LEU A 111 -28.69 3.61 -21.38
C LEU A 111 -27.72 3.04 -20.35
N LEU A 112 -26.58 2.50 -20.79
CA LEU A 112 -25.56 1.90 -19.91
C LEU A 112 -24.94 2.92 -18.95
N LEU A 113 -24.67 4.15 -19.42
CA LEU A 113 -24.17 5.22 -18.56
C LEU A 113 -25.25 5.70 -17.57
N GLY A 114 -26.52 5.68 -17.96
CA GLY A 114 -27.65 5.99 -17.07
C GLY A 114 -27.84 4.94 -15.97
N GLU A 115 -27.66 3.66 -16.28
CA GLU A 115 -27.65 2.58 -15.29
C GLU A 115 -26.48 2.74 -14.32
N ALA A 116 -25.27 3.02 -14.84
CA ALA A 116 -24.09 3.29 -14.02
C ALA A 116 -24.26 4.52 -13.10
N LEU A 117 -24.90 5.57 -13.60
CA LEU A 117 -25.20 6.77 -12.82
C LEU A 117 -26.18 6.47 -11.68
N LEU A 118 -27.23 5.68 -11.92
CA LEU A 118 -28.16 5.28 -10.87
C LEU A 118 -27.47 4.46 -9.77
N VAL A 119 -26.62 3.51 -10.17
CA VAL A 119 -25.81 2.72 -9.22
C VAL A 119 -24.87 3.63 -8.44
N ALA A 120 -24.26 4.63 -9.10
CA ALA A 120 -23.38 5.61 -8.46
C ALA A 120 -24.12 6.42 -7.40
N VAL A 121 -25.30 6.96 -7.73
CA VAL A 121 -26.08 7.79 -6.80
C VAL A 121 -26.55 6.96 -5.60
N VAL A 122 -27.13 5.78 -5.84
CA VAL A 122 -27.57 4.89 -4.74
C VAL A 122 -26.36 4.44 -3.90
N GLY A 123 -25.27 4.04 -4.56
CA GLY A 123 -24.03 3.65 -3.89
C GLY A 123 -23.41 4.80 -3.09
N ALA A 124 -23.43 6.03 -3.60
CA ALA A 124 -22.92 7.20 -2.88
C ALA A 124 -23.75 7.52 -1.62
N VAL A 125 -25.07 7.47 -1.71
CA VAL A 125 -25.93 7.70 -0.53
C VAL A 125 -25.70 6.64 0.54
N LEU A 126 -25.68 5.36 0.15
CA LEU A 126 -25.38 4.27 1.09
C LEU A 126 -23.94 4.36 1.61
N GLY A 127 -23.01 4.75 0.75
CA GLY A 127 -21.60 4.93 1.09
C GLY A 127 -21.37 6.07 2.06
N ALA A 128 -22.04 7.19 1.91
CA ALA A 128 -21.98 8.30 2.85
C ALA A 128 -22.49 7.88 4.26
N VAL A 129 -23.60 7.13 4.32
CA VAL A 129 -24.12 6.60 5.59
C VAL A 129 -23.14 5.61 6.23
N LEU A 130 -22.59 4.68 5.44
CA LEU A 130 -21.55 3.74 5.90
C LEU A 130 -20.26 4.49 6.30
N GLY A 131 -19.93 5.54 5.56
CA GLY A 131 -18.78 6.40 5.79
C GLY A 131 -18.78 7.03 7.18
N LEU A 132 -19.92 7.46 7.68
CA LEU A 132 -20.06 7.98 9.05
C LEU A 132 -19.60 6.95 10.09
N GLY A 133 -20.02 5.70 9.95
CA GLY A 133 -19.59 4.60 10.82
C GLY A 133 -18.11 4.27 10.66
N LEU A 134 -17.62 4.24 9.42
CA LEU A 134 -16.20 3.99 9.11
C LEU A 134 -15.30 5.11 9.61
N THR A 135 -15.73 6.37 9.56
CA THR A 135 -15.00 7.51 10.13
C THR A 135 -14.78 7.31 11.63
N GLN A 136 -15.84 6.93 12.38
CA GLN A 136 -15.70 6.68 13.81
C GLN A 136 -14.80 5.47 14.10
N LEU A 137 -14.94 4.39 13.33
CA LEU A 137 -14.07 3.22 13.45
C LEU A 137 -12.59 3.60 13.20
N GLN A 138 -12.32 4.30 12.11
CA GLN A 138 -10.97 4.72 11.75
C GLN A 138 -10.40 5.71 12.77
N ARG A 139 -11.21 6.65 13.26
CA ARG A 139 -10.83 7.56 14.35
C ARG A 139 -10.42 6.80 15.61
N VAL A 140 -11.25 5.85 16.09
CA VAL A 140 -10.94 5.04 17.27
C VAL A 140 -9.63 4.26 17.08
N ILE A 141 -9.39 3.70 15.92
CA ILE A 141 -8.16 2.98 15.58
C ILE A 141 -6.95 3.92 15.62
N LEU A 142 -7.03 5.07 14.93
CA LEU A 142 -5.92 6.03 14.83
C LEU A 142 -5.62 6.72 16.18
N THR A 143 -6.63 7.03 16.98
CA THR A 143 -6.42 7.60 18.32
C THR A 143 -5.92 6.55 19.30
N GLY A 144 -6.41 5.32 19.23
CA GLY A 144 -5.92 4.21 20.05
C GLY A 144 -4.48 3.83 19.73
N ALA A 145 -4.04 4.05 18.51
CA ALA A 145 -2.65 3.89 18.06
C ALA A 145 -1.80 5.17 18.26
N HIS A 146 -2.27 6.18 18.95
CA HIS A 146 -1.59 7.46 19.21
C HIS A 146 -1.12 8.22 17.94
N VAL A 147 -1.64 7.84 16.76
CA VAL A 147 -1.31 8.48 15.47
C VAL A 147 -2.15 9.73 15.23
N LEU A 148 -3.41 9.74 15.67
CA LEU A 148 -4.30 10.89 15.57
C LEU A 148 -4.50 11.51 16.96
N PRO A 149 -4.14 12.79 17.17
CA PRO A 149 -4.48 13.48 18.40
C PRO A 149 -5.98 13.42 18.71
N ALA A 150 -6.34 13.13 19.95
CA ALA A 150 -7.73 12.94 20.37
C ALA A 150 -8.58 14.22 20.24
N GLU A 151 -7.93 15.38 20.24
CA GLU A 151 -8.53 16.70 20.12
C GLU A 151 -9.03 17.01 18.72
N ILE A 152 -8.60 16.22 17.70
CA ILE A 152 -9.01 16.46 16.33
C ILE A 152 -10.45 16.00 16.13
N GLU A 153 -11.31 16.97 15.87
CA GLU A 153 -12.71 16.71 15.52
C GLU A 153 -12.85 16.29 14.06
N THR A 154 -13.79 15.39 13.81
CA THR A 154 -14.12 14.92 12.46
C THR A 154 -15.53 15.42 12.07
N PRO A 155 -15.66 16.69 11.65
CA PRO A 155 -16.95 17.28 11.31
C PRO A 155 -17.51 16.68 10.02
N VAL A 156 -18.83 16.48 9.98
CA VAL A 156 -19.51 16.13 8.74
C VAL A 156 -19.62 17.38 7.87
N ALA A 157 -18.69 17.55 6.96
CA ALA A 157 -18.67 18.72 6.08
C ALA A 157 -19.50 18.47 4.82
N PRO A 158 -20.38 19.40 4.40
CA PRO A 158 -21.13 19.27 3.14
C PRO A 158 -20.22 19.11 1.92
N ALA A 159 -19.00 19.66 1.97
CA ALA A 159 -17.99 19.49 0.92
C ALA A 159 -17.59 18.03 0.71
N VAL A 160 -17.47 17.24 1.79
CA VAL A 160 -17.15 15.80 1.68
C VAL A 160 -18.29 15.05 1.02
N LEU A 161 -19.54 15.35 1.39
CA LEU A 161 -20.71 14.72 0.75
C LEU A 161 -20.81 15.03 -0.74
N LEU A 162 -20.43 16.24 -1.15
CA LEU A 162 -20.36 16.60 -2.58
C LEU A 162 -19.22 15.88 -3.30
N LEU A 163 -18.06 15.72 -2.65
CA LEU A 163 -16.95 14.94 -3.17
C LEU A 163 -17.31 13.46 -3.30
N ASP A 164 -18.02 12.89 -2.33
CA ASP A 164 -18.51 11.50 -2.38
C ASP A 164 -19.42 11.26 -3.57
N LEU A 165 -20.42 12.13 -3.74
CA LEU A 165 -21.34 12.01 -4.87
C LEU A 165 -20.62 12.24 -6.19
N GLY A 166 -19.83 13.30 -6.30
CA GLY A 166 -19.05 13.62 -7.49
C GLY A 166 -18.04 12.51 -7.83
N GLY A 167 -17.30 12.04 -6.85
CA GLY A 167 -16.34 10.94 -6.97
C GLY A 167 -17.01 9.63 -7.41
N ALA A 168 -18.11 9.23 -6.77
CA ALA A 168 -18.88 8.05 -7.15
C ALA A 168 -19.38 8.12 -8.60
N VAL A 169 -19.89 9.27 -9.02
CA VAL A 169 -20.35 9.50 -10.39
C VAL A 169 -19.19 9.41 -11.37
N VAL A 170 -18.07 10.09 -11.11
CA VAL A 170 -16.88 10.07 -11.97
C VAL A 170 -16.33 8.64 -12.10
N VAL A 171 -16.14 7.96 -10.97
CA VAL A 171 -15.63 6.58 -10.93
C VAL A 171 -16.55 5.62 -11.69
N SER A 172 -17.86 5.71 -11.47
CA SER A 172 -18.83 4.83 -12.13
C SER A 172 -18.92 5.11 -13.62
N ILE A 173 -18.87 6.36 -14.03
CA ILE A 173 -18.87 6.74 -15.46
C ILE A 173 -17.57 6.25 -16.12
N LEU A 174 -16.41 6.46 -15.52
CA LEU A 174 -15.13 6.00 -16.07
C LEU A 174 -15.08 4.48 -16.18
N GLY A 175 -15.53 3.75 -15.16
CA GLY A 175 -15.64 2.31 -15.16
C GLY A 175 -16.60 1.79 -16.25
N ALA A 176 -17.77 2.41 -16.39
CA ALA A 176 -18.78 2.05 -17.38
C ALA A 176 -18.40 2.47 -18.81
N TRP A 177 -17.68 3.57 -19.00
CA TRP A 177 -17.36 4.14 -20.30
C TRP A 177 -16.67 3.16 -21.24
N GLY A 178 -15.61 2.51 -20.75
CA GLY A 178 -14.86 1.52 -21.53
C GLY A 178 -15.71 0.33 -21.96
N CYS A 179 -16.62 -0.11 -21.09
CA CYS A 179 -17.53 -1.22 -21.34
C CYS A 179 -18.65 -0.82 -22.30
N ALA A 180 -19.25 0.35 -22.09
CA ALA A 180 -20.28 0.91 -22.96
C ALA A 180 -19.75 1.15 -24.39
N ARG A 181 -18.51 1.66 -24.53
CA ARG A 181 -17.87 1.85 -25.84
C ARG A 181 -17.59 0.52 -26.55
N ARG A 182 -17.26 -0.54 -25.83
CA ARG A 182 -17.07 -1.89 -26.39
C ARG A 182 -18.41 -2.50 -26.81
N ALA A 183 -19.43 -2.39 -25.98
CA ALA A 183 -20.78 -2.90 -26.28
C ALA A 183 -21.34 -2.34 -27.59
N THR A 184 -21.08 -1.06 -27.87
CA THR A 184 -21.56 -0.40 -29.10
C THR A 184 -20.80 -0.77 -30.36
N ARG A 185 -19.63 -1.40 -30.29
CA ARG A 185 -18.82 -1.82 -31.44
C ARG A 185 -19.14 -3.23 -31.92
N VAL A 186 -19.95 -3.98 -31.21
CA VAL A 186 -20.36 -5.34 -31.63
C VAL A 186 -21.24 -5.25 -32.87
N ARG A 187 -20.88 -5.98 -33.93
CA ARG A 187 -21.72 -6.08 -35.15
C ARG A 187 -22.93 -6.94 -34.83
N PRO A 188 -24.17 -6.48 -35.17
CA PRO A 188 -25.40 -7.21 -34.83
C PRO A 188 -25.44 -8.64 -35.37
N LEU A 189 -24.94 -8.83 -36.60
CA LEU A 189 -24.89 -10.15 -37.26
C LEU A 189 -23.92 -11.14 -36.62
N ASP A 190 -22.80 -10.65 -36.02
CA ASP A 190 -21.84 -11.50 -35.36
C ASP A 190 -22.36 -12.00 -33.99
N ALA A 191 -23.28 -11.26 -33.38
CA ALA A 191 -23.91 -11.65 -32.12
C ALA A 191 -24.95 -12.75 -32.28
N LEU A 192 -25.55 -12.87 -33.47
CA LEU A 192 -26.52 -13.93 -33.81
C LEU A 192 -25.82 -15.22 -34.23
N ARG A 193 -24.60 -15.14 -34.73
CA ARG A 193 -23.78 -16.33 -35.01
C ARG A 193 -23.19 -16.82 -33.71
N ARG A 194 -23.71 -17.91 -33.16
CA ARG A 194 -23.16 -18.62 -31.98
C ARG A 194 -21.76 -19.24 -32.24
N THR A 195 -21.01 -18.74 -33.18
CA THR A 195 -19.68 -19.25 -33.50
C THR A 195 -18.66 -18.63 -32.55
N HIS A 196 -18.04 -19.46 -31.71
CA HIS A 196 -16.94 -19.18 -30.80
C HIS A 196 -15.64 -18.72 -31.50
N LEU A 197 -15.71 -17.87 -32.52
CA LEU A 197 -14.60 -17.46 -33.37
C LEU A 197 -13.84 -16.21 -32.91
N ASP A 198 -14.03 -15.75 -31.67
CA ASP A 198 -13.22 -14.66 -31.13
C ASP A 198 -11.85 -15.20 -30.62
N ARG A 199 -11.00 -15.64 -31.57
CA ARG A 199 -9.63 -16.14 -31.32
C ARG A 199 -8.65 -15.08 -30.79
N ARG A 200 -9.03 -13.79 -30.74
CA ARG A 200 -8.14 -12.75 -30.20
C ARG A 200 -8.30 -12.65 -28.70
N ALA A 201 -7.31 -13.12 -27.96
CA ALA A 201 -7.27 -13.05 -26.49
C ALA A 201 -7.39 -11.61 -25.97
N MET A 202 -6.79 -10.63 -26.66
CA MET A 202 -6.77 -9.23 -26.25
C MET A 202 -7.10 -8.27 -27.40
N GLY A 203 -7.90 -7.23 -27.12
CA GLY A 203 -8.14 -6.11 -28.03
C GLY A 203 -7.04 -5.04 -27.93
N ALA A 204 -6.91 -4.18 -28.97
CA ALA A 204 -5.89 -3.11 -29.02
C ALA A 204 -5.89 -2.20 -27.78
N TRP A 205 -7.07 -1.88 -27.24
CA TRP A 205 -7.20 -1.07 -26.03
C TRP A 205 -6.65 -1.77 -24.78
N GLN A 206 -6.84 -3.08 -24.66
CA GLN A 206 -6.28 -3.85 -23.54
C GLN A 206 -4.76 -3.89 -23.61
N TRP A 207 -4.20 -4.05 -24.82
CA TRP A 207 -2.77 -3.94 -25.06
C TRP A 207 -2.21 -2.57 -24.69
N LEU A 208 -2.91 -1.49 -25.10
CA LEU A 208 -2.50 -0.13 -24.76
C LEU A 208 -2.45 0.10 -23.24
N VAL A 209 -3.52 -0.29 -22.53
CA VAL A 209 -3.57 -0.16 -21.06
C VAL A 209 -2.50 -1.02 -20.38
N ALA A 210 -2.28 -2.26 -20.85
CA ALA A 210 -1.22 -3.11 -20.32
C ALA A 210 0.17 -2.51 -20.54
N ALA A 211 0.43 -1.98 -21.75
CA ALA A 211 1.69 -1.34 -22.09
C ALA A 211 1.95 -0.08 -21.25
N ILE A 212 0.94 0.77 -21.07
CA ILE A 212 1.04 1.97 -20.22
C ILE A 212 1.28 1.56 -18.76
N ALA A 213 0.55 0.58 -18.24
CA ALA A 213 0.71 0.13 -16.87
C ALA A 213 2.10 -0.49 -16.64
N LEU A 214 2.61 -1.30 -17.58
CA LEU A 214 3.97 -1.85 -17.53
C LEU A 214 5.04 -0.75 -17.60
N LEU A 215 4.85 0.23 -18.50
CA LEU A 215 5.77 1.35 -18.63
C LEU A 215 5.81 2.16 -17.33
N LEU A 216 4.64 2.50 -16.76
CA LEU A 216 4.56 3.21 -15.48
C LEU A 216 5.21 2.42 -14.36
N THR A 217 4.94 1.11 -14.26
CA THR A 217 5.60 0.24 -13.29
C THR A 217 7.12 0.26 -13.48
N GLY A 218 7.60 0.11 -14.70
CA GLY A 218 9.03 0.14 -15.01
C GLY A 218 9.69 1.48 -14.66
N VAL A 219 9.03 2.60 -14.99
CA VAL A 219 9.50 3.95 -14.64
C VAL A 219 9.55 4.14 -13.13
N GLN A 220 8.50 3.74 -12.41
CA GLN A 220 8.46 3.84 -10.94
C GLN A 220 9.54 2.97 -10.28
N VAL A 221 9.72 1.72 -10.74
CA VAL A 221 10.79 0.83 -10.26
C VAL A 221 12.17 1.41 -10.57
N PHE A 222 12.35 1.99 -11.76
CA PHE A 222 13.60 2.65 -12.14
C PHE A 222 13.91 3.83 -11.20
N PHE A 223 12.94 4.72 -10.97
CA PHE A 223 13.13 5.84 -10.02
C PHE A 223 13.36 5.34 -8.59
N SER A 224 12.61 4.33 -8.15
CA SER A 224 12.82 3.68 -6.85
C SER A 224 14.23 3.10 -6.72
N ALA A 225 14.74 2.47 -7.77
CA ALA A 225 16.08 1.87 -7.78
C ALA A 225 17.22 2.87 -7.93
N THR A 226 16.99 4.04 -8.55
CA THR A 226 18.01 5.05 -8.83
C THR A 226 18.01 6.22 -7.84
N SER A 227 16.96 6.35 -7.03
CA SER A 227 16.93 7.33 -5.94
C SER A 227 18.06 7.06 -4.95
N GLY A 228 18.73 8.10 -4.49
CA GLY A 228 19.83 7.99 -3.55
C GLY A 228 19.41 7.68 -2.11
N GLY A 229 18.12 7.49 -1.83
CA GLY A 229 17.58 7.34 -0.49
C GLY A 229 16.42 6.36 -0.40
N MET A 230 15.84 6.24 0.80
CA MET A 230 14.75 5.30 1.13
C MET A 230 13.35 5.92 0.98
N LEU A 231 13.23 7.26 1.01
CA LEU A 231 11.94 7.95 0.94
C LEU A 231 11.21 7.71 -0.39
N ILE A 232 11.91 7.87 -1.51
CA ILE A 232 11.31 7.70 -2.85
C ILE A 232 10.84 6.26 -3.09
N PRO A 233 11.61 5.20 -2.79
CA PRO A 233 11.14 3.82 -2.85
C PRO A 233 9.87 3.55 -2.04
N LEU A 234 9.77 4.11 -0.85
CA LEU A 234 8.58 3.98 0.00
C LEU A 234 7.36 4.66 -0.59
N LEU A 235 7.50 5.92 -1.02
CA LEU A 235 6.41 6.69 -1.64
C LEU A 235 5.93 6.04 -2.95
N LEU A 236 6.85 5.54 -3.76
CA LEU A 236 6.49 4.88 -5.02
C LEU A 236 5.95 3.45 -4.82
N GLY A 237 6.22 2.81 -3.69
CA GLY A 237 5.85 1.42 -3.43
C GLY A 237 4.36 1.14 -3.66
N LEU A 238 3.48 1.96 -3.10
CA LEU A 238 2.03 1.83 -3.33
C LEU A 238 1.65 2.07 -4.80
N GLY A 239 2.27 3.04 -5.46
CA GLY A 239 2.08 3.30 -6.89
C GLY A 239 2.48 2.10 -7.74
N ILE A 240 3.63 1.47 -7.43
CA ILE A 240 4.13 0.27 -8.11
C ILE A 240 3.15 -0.90 -7.93
N ILE A 241 2.65 -1.13 -6.71
CA ILE A 241 1.65 -2.16 -6.42
C ILE A 241 0.41 -1.98 -7.30
N ILE A 242 -0.12 -0.76 -7.37
CA ILE A 242 -1.31 -0.41 -8.15
C ILE A 242 -1.05 -0.65 -9.65
N THR A 243 0.02 -0.08 -10.19
CA THR A 243 0.31 -0.18 -11.64
C THR A 243 0.66 -1.60 -12.06
N ALA A 244 1.42 -2.35 -11.24
CA ALA A 244 1.75 -3.75 -11.48
C ALA A 244 0.49 -4.64 -11.42
N SER A 245 -0.41 -4.42 -10.45
CA SER A 245 -1.65 -5.18 -10.36
C SER A 245 -2.57 -4.96 -11.58
N VAL A 246 -2.65 -3.73 -12.07
CA VAL A 246 -3.36 -3.40 -13.31
C VAL A 246 -2.68 -4.09 -14.50
N ALA A 247 -1.36 -4.03 -14.62
CA ALA A 247 -0.61 -4.67 -15.69
C ALA A 247 -0.86 -6.19 -15.71
N MET A 248 -0.70 -6.88 -14.57
CA MET A 248 -0.94 -8.32 -14.44
C MET A 248 -2.39 -8.69 -14.72
N SER A 249 -3.35 -7.90 -14.24
CA SER A 249 -4.78 -8.10 -14.53
C SER A 249 -5.09 -7.98 -16.03
N ARG A 250 -4.45 -7.04 -16.75
CA ARG A 250 -4.62 -6.88 -18.20
C ARG A 250 -3.91 -7.96 -19.01
N LEU A 251 -2.76 -8.46 -18.54
CA LEU A 251 -2.00 -9.54 -19.15
C LEU A 251 -2.56 -10.92 -18.81
N ALA A 252 -3.43 -11.04 -17.80
CA ALA A 252 -4.02 -12.32 -17.39
C ALA A 252 -4.58 -13.16 -18.56
N PRO A 253 -5.28 -12.61 -19.59
CA PRO A 253 -5.74 -13.40 -20.71
C PRO A 253 -4.63 -14.08 -21.52
N LEU A 254 -3.40 -13.57 -21.50
CA LEU A 254 -2.23 -14.20 -22.14
C LEU A 254 -1.57 -15.22 -21.22
N LEU A 255 -1.52 -14.94 -19.91
CA LEU A 255 -0.81 -15.75 -18.94
C LEU A 255 -1.63 -16.96 -18.48
N VAL A 256 -2.95 -16.83 -18.41
CA VAL A 256 -3.86 -17.92 -17.99
C VAL A 256 -3.67 -19.20 -18.81
N PRO A 257 -3.64 -19.20 -20.15
CA PRO A 257 -3.43 -20.42 -20.94
C PRO A 257 -2.06 -21.05 -20.72
N ALA A 258 -1.01 -20.22 -20.54
CA ALA A 258 0.34 -20.68 -20.27
C ALA A 258 0.42 -21.37 -18.90
N ILE A 259 -0.11 -20.73 -17.85
CA ILE A 259 -0.12 -21.28 -16.50
C ILE A 259 -1.04 -22.50 -16.41
N ALA A 260 -2.22 -22.47 -17.06
CA ALA A 260 -3.09 -23.64 -17.15
C ALA A 260 -2.41 -24.82 -17.83
N GLY A 261 -1.51 -24.55 -18.79
CA GLY A 261 -0.66 -25.58 -19.40
C GLY A 261 0.30 -26.24 -18.43
N VAL A 262 0.93 -25.44 -17.57
CA VAL A 262 1.81 -25.95 -16.51
C VAL A 262 1.02 -26.74 -15.46
N VAL A 263 -0.14 -26.24 -15.06
CA VAL A 263 -1.04 -26.94 -14.13
C VAL A 263 -1.49 -28.29 -14.68
N ASP A 264 -1.78 -28.39 -16.00
CA ASP A 264 -2.16 -29.63 -16.67
C ASP A 264 -1.05 -30.70 -16.63
N ILE A 265 0.21 -30.27 -16.73
CA ILE A 265 1.37 -31.14 -16.63
C ILE A 265 1.57 -31.67 -15.20
N LEU A 266 1.34 -30.81 -14.21
CA LEU A 266 1.58 -31.11 -12.78
C LEU A 266 0.38 -31.79 -12.07
N ALA A 267 -0.84 -31.56 -12.59
CA ALA A 267 -2.05 -32.11 -11.98
C ALA A 267 -2.23 -33.61 -12.27
N PRO A 268 -2.70 -34.40 -11.30
CA PRO A 268 -3.04 -35.79 -11.55
C PRO A 268 -4.15 -35.87 -12.61
N ARG A 269 -3.97 -36.76 -13.59
CA ARG A 269 -4.89 -36.98 -14.73
C ARG A 269 -6.22 -37.60 -14.31
N ARG A 270 -7.01 -36.85 -13.53
CA ARG A 270 -8.38 -37.21 -13.16
C ARG A 270 -9.37 -36.61 -14.18
N PRO A 271 -10.48 -37.29 -14.51
CA PRO A 271 -11.44 -36.79 -15.49
C PRO A 271 -11.97 -35.38 -15.17
N VAL A 272 -12.18 -35.08 -13.91
CA VAL A 272 -12.66 -33.77 -13.43
C VAL A 272 -11.63 -32.66 -13.67
N SER A 273 -10.34 -32.94 -13.40
CA SER A 273 -9.26 -31.95 -13.62
C SER A 273 -9.03 -31.68 -15.10
N ALA A 274 -9.10 -32.72 -15.94
CA ALA A 274 -8.94 -32.56 -17.38
C ALA A 274 -10.06 -31.70 -18.00
N VAL A 275 -11.31 -31.91 -17.59
CA VAL A 275 -12.45 -31.06 -18.03
C VAL A 275 -12.29 -29.62 -17.50
N ALA A 276 -11.87 -29.42 -16.25
CA ALA A 276 -11.67 -28.09 -15.69
C ALA A 276 -10.58 -27.32 -16.42
N VAL A 277 -9.43 -27.94 -16.73
CA VAL A 277 -8.34 -27.30 -17.49
C VAL A 277 -8.75 -27.01 -18.95
N ALA A 278 -9.49 -27.92 -19.59
CA ALA A 278 -10.02 -27.68 -20.93
C ALA A 278 -10.95 -26.46 -20.96
N ASN A 279 -11.87 -26.36 -19.99
CA ASN A 279 -12.76 -25.22 -19.84
C ASN A 279 -12.00 -23.89 -19.60
N LEU A 280 -10.90 -23.92 -18.83
CA LEU A 280 -10.05 -22.75 -18.60
C LEU A 280 -9.38 -22.26 -19.88
N ARG A 281 -8.93 -23.19 -20.74
CA ARG A 281 -8.32 -22.86 -22.04
C ARG A 281 -9.33 -22.33 -23.05
N ASP A 282 -10.55 -22.85 -23.04
CA ASP A 282 -11.62 -22.40 -23.93
C ASP A 282 -12.20 -21.05 -23.51
N SER A 283 -12.30 -20.78 -22.18
CA SER A 283 -12.93 -19.58 -21.66
C SER A 283 -11.92 -18.60 -21.01
N VAL A 284 -10.79 -18.37 -21.70
CA VAL A 284 -9.66 -17.56 -21.20
C VAL A 284 -10.08 -16.18 -20.65
N ARG A 285 -10.95 -15.47 -21.37
CA ARG A 285 -11.40 -14.12 -20.94
C ARG A 285 -12.19 -14.17 -19.64
N ARG A 286 -13.06 -15.16 -19.46
CA ARG A 286 -13.84 -15.34 -18.24
C ARG A 286 -12.93 -15.69 -17.07
N THR A 287 -12.01 -16.62 -17.28
CA THR A 287 -11.02 -17.03 -16.25
C THR A 287 -10.15 -15.84 -15.83
N ALA A 288 -9.64 -15.07 -16.79
CA ALA A 288 -8.87 -13.87 -16.52
C ALA A 288 -9.67 -12.80 -15.74
N SER A 289 -10.95 -12.66 -16.05
CA SER A 289 -11.82 -11.72 -15.35
C SER A 289 -12.11 -12.18 -13.90
N CYS A 290 -12.22 -13.49 -13.65
CA CYS A 290 -12.33 -14.04 -12.29
C CYS A 290 -11.01 -13.92 -11.51
N ALA A 291 -9.86 -14.04 -12.19
CA ALA A 291 -8.55 -13.89 -11.57
C ALA A 291 -8.22 -12.43 -11.21
N ALA A 292 -8.75 -11.45 -11.94
CA ALA A 292 -8.39 -10.04 -11.78
C ALA A 292 -8.61 -9.49 -10.35
N PRO A 293 -9.72 -9.71 -9.65
CA PRO A 293 -9.88 -9.28 -8.25
C PRO A 293 -8.89 -9.97 -7.30
N MET A 294 -8.53 -11.23 -7.59
CA MET A 294 -7.53 -11.97 -6.80
C MET A 294 -6.13 -11.36 -6.95
N ILE A 295 -5.76 -11.00 -8.20
CA ILE A 295 -4.49 -10.32 -8.49
C ILE A 295 -4.39 -9.05 -7.64
N VAL A 296 -5.43 -8.23 -7.65
CA VAL A 296 -5.45 -6.96 -6.91
C VAL A 296 -5.40 -7.20 -5.40
N LEU A 297 -6.20 -8.14 -4.88
CA LEU A 297 -6.21 -8.49 -3.46
C LEU A 297 -4.79 -8.85 -2.98
N VAL A 298 -4.17 -9.83 -3.63
CA VAL A 298 -2.87 -10.34 -3.20
C VAL A 298 -1.78 -9.29 -3.39
N SER A 299 -1.77 -8.57 -4.53
CA SER A 299 -0.75 -7.56 -4.78
C SER A 299 -0.78 -6.43 -3.75
N ILE A 300 -1.97 -5.97 -3.35
CA ILE A 300 -2.09 -4.91 -2.33
C ILE A 300 -1.66 -5.44 -0.96
N VAL A 301 -2.24 -6.56 -0.51
CA VAL A 301 -2.00 -7.05 0.84
C VAL A 301 -0.55 -7.47 1.03
N MET A 302 -0.02 -8.26 0.08
CA MET A 302 1.37 -8.73 0.12
C MET A 302 2.37 -7.62 -0.13
N GLY A 303 2.08 -6.72 -1.07
CA GLY A 303 2.98 -5.63 -1.41
C GLY A 303 3.09 -4.63 -0.27
N LEU A 304 1.96 -4.22 0.32
CA LEU A 304 1.96 -3.26 1.43
C LEU A 304 2.60 -3.86 2.69
N GLN A 305 2.20 -5.08 3.07
CA GLN A 305 2.80 -5.75 4.22
C GLN A 305 4.29 -6.04 4.02
N GLY A 306 4.69 -6.46 2.81
CA GLY A 306 6.10 -6.69 2.49
C GLY A 306 6.95 -5.42 2.57
N ILE A 307 6.40 -4.25 2.19
CA ILE A 307 7.07 -2.96 2.38
C ILE A 307 7.27 -2.68 3.87
N LEU A 308 6.24 -2.88 4.70
CA LEU A 308 6.31 -2.62 6.15
C LEU A 308 7.27 -3.57 6.87
N ASP A 309 7.19 -4.87 6.57
CA ASP A 309 8.09 -5.86 7.15
C ASP A 309 9.55 -5.59 6.73
N THR A 310 9.77 -5.12 5.48
CA THR A 310 11.09 -4.71 4.99
C THR A 310 11.57 -3.45 5.69
N GLN A 311 10.70 -2.47 5.99
CA GLN A 311 11.06 -1.30 6.79
C GLN A 311 11.53 -1.71 8.19
N THR A 312 10.78 -2.59 8.86
CA THR A 312 11.16 -3.08 10.19
C THR A 312 12.52 -3.80 10.16
N ALA A 313 12.72 -4.69 9.18
CA ALA A 313 13.98 -5.41 9.02
C ALA A 313 15.16 -4.46 8.65
N ALA A 314 14.88 -3.39 7.89
CA ALA A 314 15.88 -2.38 7.56
C ALA A 314 16.30 -1.59 8.81
N ILE A 315 15.35 -1.19 9.65
CA ILE A 315 15.61 -0.52 10.93
C ILE A 315 16.46 -1.41 11.84
N GLU A 316 16.15 -2.70 11.92
CA GLU A 316 16.99 -3.67 12.67
C GLU A 316 18.42 -3.77 12.11
N THR A 317 18.57 -3.69 10.79
CA THR A 317 19.88 -3.72 10.13
C THR A 317 20.68 -2.44 10.42
N GLU A 318 20.03 -1.27 10.44
CA GLU A 318 20.69 0.01 10.76
C GLU A 318 21.37 0.01 12.13
N GLN A 319 20.80 -0.70 13.10
CA GLN A 319 21.39 -0.82 14.44
C GLN A 319 22.76 -1.48 14.40
N THR A 320 22.99 -2.42 13.49
CA THR A 320 24.29 -3.06 13.33
C THR A 320 25.37 -2.13 12.76
N LEU A 321 24.96 -0.97 12.23
CA LEU A 321 25.85 0.07 11.70
C LEU A 321 26.31 1.06 12.77
N VAL A 322 25.77 0.96 13.99
CA VAL A 322 26.23 1.70 15.16
C VAL A 322 27.09 0.78 16.01
N ARG A 323 28.37 1.11 16.17
CA ARG A 323 29.31 0.40 17.06
C ARG A 323 29.16 0.95 18.48
N ALA A 324 28.21 0.44 19.20
CA ALA A 324 28.07 0.68 20.63
C ALA A 324 27.51 -0.57 21.29
N ASP A 325 27.97 -0.88 22.47
CA ASP A 325 27.49 -1.99 23.28
C ASP A 325 26.45 -1.52 24.29
N LEU A 326 26.61 -0.28 24.77
CA LEU A 326 25.67 0.37 25.68
C LEU A 326 25.36 1.80 25.19
N VAL A 327 24.18 2.26 25.52
CA VAL A 327 23.72 3.64 25.34
C VAL A 327 23.28 4.14 26.70
N ALA A 328 23.90 5.21 27.17
CA ALA A 328 23.61 5.80 28.48
C ALA A 328 23.06 7.21 28.32
N SER A 329 22.01 7.55 29.07
CA SER A 329 21.46 8.89 29.12
C SER A 329 21.04 9.27 30.54
N GLY A 330 20.95 10.58 30.81
CA GLY A 330 20.52 11.08 32.10
C GLY A 330 20.66 12.61 32.19
N ALA A 331 19.75 13.25 32.92
CA ALA A 331 19.71 14.71 33.05
C ALA A 331 20.92 15.30 33.81
N ALA A 332 21.57 14.53 34.66
CA ALA A 332 22.73 14.92 35.43
C ALA A 332 23.95 14.03 35.17
N PHE A 333 24.00 13.41 34.00
CA PHE A 333 25.02 12.43 33.65
C PHE A 333 26.36 13.11 33.34
N ALA A 334 27.38 12.75 34.12
CA ALA A 334 28.77 13.25 33.96
C ALA A 334 29.50 12.49 32.83
N PHE A 335 29.02 12.64 31.59
CA PHE A 335 29.45 11.87 30.41
C PHE A 335 30.96 12.02 30.09
N ASP A 336 31.58 13.13 30.42
CA ASP A 336 33.02 13.36 30.18
C ASP A 336 33.94 12.37 30.96
N ARG A 337 33.39 11.72 31.99
CA ARG A 337 34.09 10.69 32.75
C ARG A 337 33.81 9.27 32.28
N ALA A 338 32.92 9.07 31.36
CA ALA A 338 32.52 7.73 30.90
C ALA A 338 33.71 6.95 30.30
N GLU A 339 34.65 7.60 29.62
CA GLU A 339 35.85 6.97 29.08
C GLU A 339 36.87 6.57 30.16
N GLN A 340 36.77 7.09 31.39
CA GLN A 340 37.65 6.75 32.50
C GLN A 340 37.24 5.45 33.19
N ILE A 341 36.07 4.91 32.83
CA ILE A 341 35.55 3.64 33.33
C ILE A 341 36.39 2.49 32.75
N GLU A 342 36.86 1.62 33.62
CA GLU A 342 37.60 0.43 33.22
C GLU A 342 36.77 -0.48 32.33
N GLY A 343 37.26 -0.82 31.12
CA GLY A 343 36.53 -1.62 30.14
C GLY A 343 35.78 -0.80 29.09
N VAL A 344 35.74 0.54 29.18
CA VAL A 344 35.22 1.41 28.13
C VAL A 344 36.34 1.77 27.15
N THR A 345 36.12 1.54 25.86
CA THR A 345 37.10 1.88 24.82
C THR A 345 36.79 3.21 24.14
N VAL A 346 35.50 3.50 23.95
CA VAL A 346 35.00 4.75 23.34
C VAL A 346 33.73 5.16 24.07
N ALA A 347 33.61 6.45 24.41
CA ALA A 347 32.38 7.07 24.86
C ALA A 347 32.08 8.29 23.97
N ALA A 348 31.11 8.17 23.09
CA ALA A 348 30.73 9.18 22.12
C ALA A 348 29.46 9.93 22.58
N PRO A 349 29.57 11.17 23.08
CA PRO A 349 28.43 11.96 23.47
C PRO A 349 27.75 12.56 22.25
N GLU A 350 26.42 12.42 22.21
CA GLU A 350 25.53 13.01 21.21
C GLU A 350 24.49 13.88 21.93
N THR A 351 24.47 15.17 21.64
CA THR A 351 23.51 16.12 22.25
C THR A 351 22.57 16.65 21.18
N VAL A 352 21.27 16.41 21.35
CA VAL A 352 20.26 16.89 20.42
C VAL A 352 19.84 18.31 20.79
N VAL A 353 20.04 19.25 19.86
CA VAL A 353 19.71 20.66 20.05
C VAL A 353 18.80 21.14 18.90
N PRO A 354 17.58 21.61 19.18
CA PRO A 354 16.74 22.23 18.17
C PRO A 354 17.27 23.63 17.83
N LEU A 355 17.67 23.86 16.59
CA LEU A 355 18.19 25.12 16.08
C LEU A 355 17.48 25.52 14.80
N ALA A 356 17.49 26.82 14.49
CA ALA A 356 17.09 27.29 13.19
C ALA A 356 18.23 27.05 12.18
N VAL A 357 17.93 26.37 11.10
CA VAL A 357 18.86 25.98 10.04
C VAL A 357 18.46 26.67 8.75
N GLY A 358 19.39 27.40 8.14
CA GLY A 358 19.23 27.97 6.81
C GLY A 358 20.06 27.21 5.79
N LEU A 359 19.42 26.75 4.72
CA LEU A 359 20.04 26.00 3.64
C LEU A 359 20.07 26.87 2.38
N THR A 360 21.27 27.20 1.89
CA THR A 360 21.46 28.02 0.69
C THR A 360 21.86 27.17 -0.51
N ARG A 361 21.06 27.26 -1.58
CA ARG A 361 21.32 26.61 -2.86
C ARG A 361 20.89 27.51 -4.00
N ASN A 362 21.77 27.72 -4.98
CA ASN A 362 21.51 28.61 -6.12
C ASN A 362 21.05 30.01 -5.67
N SER A 363 21.69 30.57 -4.64
CA SER A 363 21.37 31.89 -4.06
C SER A 363 19.95 31.99 -3.44
N VAL A 364 19.28 30.88 -3.21
CA VAL A 364 18.00 30.79 -2.48
C VAL A 364 18.26 30.17 -1.14
N THR A 365 18.00 30.93 -0.06
CA THR A 365 18.08 30.43 1.31
C THR A 365 16.69 30.02 1.78
N ARG A 366 16.59 28.86 2.41
CA ARG A 366 15.39 28.37 3.09
C ARG A 366 15.72 28.21 4.55
N ASP A 367 15.08 28.99 5.38
CA ASP A 367 15.20 28.91 6.83
C ASP A 367 14.07 28.08 7.42
N GLY A 368 14.38 27.24 8.37
CA GLY A 368 13.40 26.43 9.06
C GLY A 368 13.93 25.89 10.41
N PRO A 369 13.03 25.40 11.27
CA PRO A 369 13.48 24.67 12.44
C PRO A 369 14.15 23.37 11.99
N GLY A 370 15.32 23.07 12.57
CA GLY A 370 16.06 21.85 12.30
C GLY A 370 16.50 21.19 13.60
N THR A 371 16.70 19.89 13.54
CA THR A 371 17.32 19.13 14.61
C THR A 371 18.81 19.01 14.34
N VAL A 372 19.63 19.52 15.26
CA VAL A 372 21.08 19.45 15.16
C VAL A 372 21.60 18.54 16.27
N VAL A 373 22.46 17.63 15.91
CA VAL A 373 23.12 16.70 16.85
C VAL A 373 24.57 17.12 16.99
N ALA A 374 24.91 17.62 18.16
CA ALA A 374 26.29 18.00 18.51
C ALA A 374 27.08 16.77 18.92
N VAL A 375 28.16 16.47 18.21
CA VAL A 375 29.00 15.27 18.39
C VAL A 375 30.47 15.63 18.43
N ASP A 376 31.27 14.72 18.95
CA ASP A 376 32.73 14.75 18.77
C ASP A 376 33.09 14.07 17.43
N PRO A 377 33.69 14.78 16.45
CA PRO A 377 33.97 14.21 15.13
C PRO A 377 34.78 12.93 15.12
N ASP A 378 35.78 12.81 16.01
CA ASP A 378 36.66 11.64 16.07
C ASP A 378 35.92 10.42 16.61
N ARG A 379 35.12 10.61 17.66
CA ARG A 379 34.32 9.56 18.27
C ARG A 379 33.15 9.16 17.38
N PHE A 380 32.55 10.11 16.69
CA PHE A 380 31.51 9.86 15.71
C PHE A 380 32.00 8.92 14.61
N ARG A 381 33.21 9.14 14.05
CA ARG A 381 33.81 8.25 13.05
C ARG A 381 34.06 6.83 13.56
N GLN A 382 34.36 6.68 14.85
CA GLN A 382 34.63 5.36 15.47
C GLN A 382 33.33 4.59 15.73
N THR A 383 32.25 5.28 16.05
CA THR A 383 30.96 4.66 16.42
C THR A 383 29.99 4.49 15.27
N ARG A 384 30.25 5.09 14.10
CA ARG A 384 29.37 5.00 12.91
C ARG A 384 30.07 4.27 11.76
N LEU A 385 29.43 3.19 11.26
CA LEU A 385 29.92 2.38 10.12
C LEU A 385 29.31 2.82 8.78
N LEU A 386 28.51 3.88 8.77
CA LEU A 386 27.88 4.38 7.56
C LEU A 386 28.92 4.98 6.61
N THR A 387 28.93 4.52 5.36
CA THR A 387 29.70 5.15 4.31
C THR A 387 28.91 6.37 3.79
N PRO A 388 29.50 7.59 3.77
CA PRO A 388 28.80 8.76 3.24
C PRO A 388 28.34 8.55 1.80
N ALA A 389 27.13 9.01 1.49
CA ALA A 389 26.58 9.03 0.13
C ALA A 389 27.29 10.07 -0.73
N SER A 390 27.78 11.15 -0.10
CA SER A 390 28.61 12.19 -0.74
C SER A 390 29.54 12.82 0.28
N GLY A 391 30.69 13.34 -0.19
CA GLY A 391 31.71 13.93 0.68
C GLY A 391 32.53 12.90 1.46
N THR A 392 33.23 13.35 2.50
CA THR A 392 34.00 12.48 3.39
C THR A 392 33.86 12.92 4.84
N LEU A 393 33.85 11.95 5.76
CA LEU A 393 33.83 12.23 7.21
C LEU A 393 35.20 12.70 7.72
N ASP A 394 36.27 12.56 6.92
CA ASP A 394 37.59 13.05 7.31
C ASP A 394 37.65 14.57 7.39
N ASP A 395 36.82 15.25 6.59
CA ASP A 395 36.68 16.70 6.57
C ASP A 395 35.71 17.23 7.66
N PHE A 396 35.15 16.37 8.49
CA PHE A 396 34.21 16.76 9.53
C PHE A 396 34.91 17.38 10.73
N GLY A 397 34.58 18.63 11.05
CA GLY A 397 35.17 19.43 12.13
C GLY A 397 34.39 20.73 12.40
N PRO A 398 35.00 21.71 13.13
CA PRO A 398 34.30 22.90 13.64
C PRO A 398 33.65 23.80 12.57
N ASP A 399 34.21 23.84 11.36
CA ASP A 399 33.71 24.69 10.27
C ASP A 399 32.82 23.95 9.27
N THR A 400 32.43 22.72 9.61
CA THR A 400 31.69 21.86 8.70
C THR A 400 30.51 21.18 9.35
N ILE A 401 29.59 20.73 8.50
CA ILE A 401 28.35 20.07 8.89
C ILE A 401 28.21 18.77 8.10
N VAL A 402 27.74 17.73 8.75
CA VAL A 402 27.37 16.45 8.11
C VAL A 402 25.86 16.34 8.10
N PHE A 403 25.31 16.08 6.92
CA PHE A 403 23.88 15.86 6.78
C PHE A 403 23.54 14.48 7.30
N GLY A 404 22.52 14.42 8.15
CA GLY A 404 22.07 13.19 8.78
C GLY A 404 21.43 12.21 7.81
N SER A 405 21.13 11.03 8.32
CA SER A 405 20.59 9.91 7.56
C SER A 405 19.05 9.82 7.57
N GLY A 406 18.36 10.84 8.13
CA GLY A 406 16.90 10.84 8.22
C GLY A 406 16.20 11.06 6.89
N LEU A 407 14.92 10.75 6.86
CA LEU A 407 14.03 10.92 5.70
C LEU A 407 13.58 12.39 5.54
N ASP A 408 14.50 13.34 5.50
CA ASP A 408 14.15 14.73 5.28
C ASP A 408 14.15 15.10 3.80
N SER A 409 13.00 15.54 3.32
CA SER A 409 12.81 15.99 1.92
C SER A 409 13.65 17.21 1.54
N LEU A 410 14.15 17.97 2.50
CA LEU A 410 14.99 19.14 2.28
C LEU A 410 16.44 18.78 1.94
N THR A 411 16.90 17.62 2.39
CA THR A 411 18.28 17.17 2.22
C THR A 411 18.49 16.19 1.07
N VAL A 412 17.42 15.77 0.37
CA VAL A 412 17.51 14.78 -0.71
C VAL A 412 18.46 15.24 -1.81
N ASN A 413 19.66 14.63 -1.85
CA ASN A 413 20.66 14.72 -2.92
C ASN A 413 21.12 16.13 -3.33
N GLY A 414 21.16 17.09 -2.40
CA GLY A 414 21.66 18.43 -2.67
C GLY A 414 23.03 18.68 -2.06
N GLN A 415 24.00 19.09 -2.88
CA GLN A 415 25.12 19.87 -2.35
C GLN A 415 24.61 21.29 -2.12
N TYR A 416 24.71 21.76 -0.89
CA TYR A 416 24.38 23.12 -0.51
C TYR A 416 25.67 23.94 -0.50
N GLU A 417 25.57 25.18 -0.98
CA GLU A 417 26.72 26.09 -1.04
C GLU A 417 27.12 26.54 0.36
N GLU A 418 26.12 26.74 1.23
CA GLU A 418 26.29 27.21 2.58
C GLU A 418 25.13 26.74 3.46
N VAL A 419 25.45 26.36 4.69
CA VAL A 419 24.49 26.04 5.73
C VAL A 419 24.67 27.03 6.88
N SER A 420 23.63 27.76 7.22
CA SER A 420 23.65 28.71 8.32
C SER A 420 22.91 28.15 9.54
N LEU A 421 23.54 28.27 10.71
CA LEU A 421 22.92 27.90 11.98
C LEU A 421 22.77 29.13 12.87
N GLN A 422 21.61 29.25 13.50
CA GLN A 422 21.36 30.32 14.49
C GLN A 422 21.66 29.80 15.90
N VAL A 423 22.75 30.26 16.51
CA VAL A 423 23.19 29.90 17.86
C VAL A 423 23.31 31.17 18.70
N ASP A 424 22.51 31.30 19.76
CA ASP A 424 22.52 32.46 20.67
C ASP A 424 22.48 33.82 19.95
N GLY A 425 21.65 33.92 18.89
CA GLY A 425 21.52 35.15 18.11
C GLY A 425 22.67 35.46 17.15
N ARG A 426 23.62 34.54 17.01
CA ARG A 426 24.70 34.59 16.01
C ARG A 426 24.41 33.60 14.89
N THR A 427 24.71 34.01 13.66
CA THR A 427 24.63 33.11 12.50
C THR A 427 26.01 32.52 12.26
N LEU A 428 26.11 31.21 12.32
CA LEU A 428 27.31 30.46 11.97
C LEU A 428 27.14 29.90 10.57
N SER A 429 28.10 30.14 9.69
CA SER A 429 28.15 29.58 8.34
C SER A 429 29.06 28.36 8.32
N LEU A 430 28.49 27.23 7.93
CA LEU A 430 29.19 25.93 7.88
C LEU A 430 29.19 25.41 6.43
N ARG A 431 30.26 24.71 6.05
CA ARG A 431 30.34 24.00 4.77
C ARG A 431 29.87 22.56 4.94
N GLN A 432 29.22 22.01 3.95
CA GLN A 432 28.86 20.61 3.92
C GLN A 432 30.13 19.73 3.75
N ALA A 433 30.48 18.92 4.73
CA ALA A 433 31.57 17.93 4.67
C ALA A 433 31.11 16.65 4.00
N ALA A 434 29.99 16.12 4.46
CA ALA A 434 29.44 14.87 3.96
C ALA A 434 27.91 14.85 4.07
N SER A 435 27.30 13.93 3.33
CA SER A 435 25.91 13.54 3.53
C SER A 435 25.89 12.04 3.79
N LEU A 436 25.27 11.62 4.88
CA LEU A 436 25.05 10.21 5.17
C LEU A 436 23.96 9.65 4.25
N PRO A 437 23.97 8.35 3.95
CA PRO A 437 22.89 7.72 3.19
C PRO A 437 21.59 7.83 3.97
N GLU A 438 20.50 8.08 3.26
CA GLU A 438 19.17 8.17 3.83
C GLU A 438 18.76 6.80 4.38
N THR A 439 18.46 6.71 5.67
CA THR A 439 18.09 5.50 6.40
C THR A 439 16.73 5.69 7.09
N LEU A 440 16.12 4.61 7.56
CA LEU A 440 14.77 4.65 8.14
C LEU A 440 14.74 5.03 9.62
N ALA A 441 15.77 4.64 10.37
CA ALA A 441 15.94 4.95 11.79
C ALA A 441 16.88 6.14 12.02
N GLY A 442 17.48 6.67 10.97
CA GLY A 442 18.41 7.78 11.05
C GLY A 442 17.77 9.02 11.65
N SER A 443 18.52 9.79 12.41
CA SER A 443 18.06 11.07 12.93
C SER A 443 17.81 12.04 11.77
N GLU A 444 16.64 12.63 11.78
CA GLU A 444 16.30 13.78 10.95
C GLU A 444 17.10 14.97 11.44
N GLY A 445 18.30 15.17 10.94
CA GLY A 445 19.05 16.30 11.41
C GLY A 445 20.43 16.41 10.83
N PHE A 446 21.13 17.36 11.38
CA PHE A 446 22.48 17.72 10.98
C PHE A 446 23.44 17.38 12.10
N TYR A 447 24.58 16.79 11.78
CA TYR A 447 25.65 16.59 12.74
C TYR A 447 26.66 17.74 12.66
N ILE A 448 26.99 18.30 13.82
CA ILE A 448 27.98 19.38 13.96
C ILE A 448 28.99 19.02 15.03
N ASP A 449 30.17 19.62 14.95
CA ASP A 449 31.14 19.53 16.04
C ASP A 449 30.57 20.23 17.30
N ARG A 450 30.56 19.51 18.42
CA ARG A 450 30.05 20.02 19.70
C ARG A 450 30.84 21.24 20.22
N SER A 451 32.10 21.41 19.80
CA SER A 451 32.95 22.52 20.21
C SER A 451 32.45 23.90 19.81
N ILE A 452 31.57 23.97 18.78
CA ILE A 452 31.00 25.24 18.30
C ILE A 452 29.80 25.71 19.11
N LEU A 453 29.23 24.83 19.95
CA LEU A 453 28.07 25.17 20.79
C LEU A 453 28.49 25.60 22.19
N PRO A 454 27.76 26.55 22.80
CA PRO A 454 27.97 26.91 24.20
C PRO A 454 27.64 25.73 25.13
N VAL A 455 28.40 25.61 26.22
CA VAL A 455 28.23 24.52 27.22
C VAL A 455 26.78 24.48 27.75
N SER A 456 26.11 25.61 27.90
CA SER A 456 24.72 25.70 28.35
C SER A 456 23.71 25.01 27.45
N MET A 457 24.04 24.77 26.19
CA MET A 457 23.22 24.02 25.24
C MET A 457 23.56 22.52 25.24
N LEU A 458 24.72 22.14 25.72
CA LEU A 458 25.23 20.78 25.75
C LEU A 458 24.84 20.00 27.01
N ASP A 459 24.39 20.70 28.07
CA ASP A 459 24.03 20.10 29.35
C ASP A 459 22.62 19.45 29.36
N ARG A 460 21.94 19.43 28.22
CA ARG A 460 20.57 18.92 28.09
C ARG A 460 20.52 17.77 27.09
N ASN A 461 19.81 16.70 27.48
CA ASN A 461 19.51 15.57 26.59
C ASN A 461 20.73 14.97 25.85
N THR A 462 21.83 14.78 26.57
CA THR A 462 23.00 14.10 26.03
C THR A 462 22.86 12.60 26.20
N THR A 463 22.99 11.88 25.09
CA THR A 463 23.09 10.43 25.04
C THR A 463 24.53 10.05 24.74
N VAL A 464 25.06 9.05 25.42
CA VAL A 464 26.42 8.57 25.20
C VAL A 464 26.41 7.17 24.63
N LEU A 465 27.02 7.00 23.46
CA LEU A 465 27.27 5.70 22.87
C LEU A 465 28.55 5.14 23.47
N VAL A 466 28.47 4.01 24.14
CA VAL A 466 29.61 3.39 24.85
C VAL A 466 30.01 2.10 24.15
N GLN A 467 31.26 2.03 23.72
CA GLN A 467 31.88 0.82 23.21
C GLN A 467 32.74 0.16 24.27
N LEU A 468 32.61 -1.14 24.46
CA LEU A 468 33.29 -1.91 25.45
C LEU A 468 34.51 -2.66 24.87
N ALA A 469 35.49 -2.96 25.73
CA ALA A 469 36.53 -3.92 25.41
C ALA A 469 35.94 -5.33 25.38
N GLN A 470 36.60 -6.25 24.64
CA GLN A 470 36.08 -7.63 24.47
C GLN A 470 35.93 -8.42 25.78
N ASP A 471 36.72 -8.06 26.79
CA ASP A 471 36.78 -8.69 28.11
C ASP A 471 36.14 -7.86 29.22
N ALA A 472 35.43 -6.78 28.89
CA ALA A 472 34.84 -5.90 29.87
C ALA A 472 33.63 -6.55 30.58
N ASP A 473 33.55 -6.35 31.90
CA ASP A 473 32.38 -6.71 32.68
C ASP A 473 31.25 -5.67 32.47
N VAL A 474 30.28 -6.03 31.63
CA VAL A 474 29.15 -5.18 31.27
C VAL A 474 28.39 -4.69 32.53
N ASN A 475 28.22 -5.55 33.54
CA ASN A 475 27.48 -5.19 34.76
C ASN A 475 28.26 -4.17 35.60
N LYS A 476 29.58 -4.31 35.66
CA LYS A 476 30.46 -3.35 36.33
C LYS A 476 30.38 -2.00 35.65
N VAL A 477 30.49 -1.96 34.31
CA VAL A 477 30.39 -0.71 33.54
C VAL A 477 29.02 -0.06 33.71
N ARG A 478 27.92 -0.84 33.67
CA ARG A 478 26.58 -0.32 33.94
C ARG A 478 26.48 0.35 35.32
N SER A 479 27.00 -0.29 36.35
CA SER A 479 26.98 0.26 37.72
C SER A 479 27.81 1.53 37.85
N GLU A 480 28.94 1.63 37.17
CA GLU A 480 29.77 2.84 37.17
C GLU A 480 29.14 3.98 36.33
N LEU A 481 28.50 3.69 35.20
CA LEU A 481 27.72 4.67 34.45
C LEU A 481 26.55 5.20 35.26
N ALA A 482 25.85 4.34 35.99
CA ALA A 482 24.78 4.76 36.90
C ALA A 482 25.33 5.64 38.07
N ALA A 483 26.52 5.32 38.61
CA ALA A 483 27.18 6.15 39.61
C ALA A 483 27.60 7.53 39.07
N LEU A 484 27.83 7.68 37.78
CA LEU A 484 28.04 8.96 37.09
C LEU A 484 26.74 9.74 36.80
N GLY A 485 25.58 9.20 37.16
CA GLY A 485 24.27 9.86 37.01
C GLY A 485 23.47 9.45 35.77
N ALA A 486 23.87 8.39 35.07
CA ALA A 486 23.04 7.83 34.02
C ALA A 486 21.78 7.20 34.63
N THR A 487 20.61 7.59 34.14
CA THR A 487 19.32 7.07 34.60
C THR A 487 18.85 5.92 33.72
N ASP A 488 19.16 5.99 32.43
CA ASP A 488 18.79 4.98 31.43
C ASP A 488 20.08 4.43 30.81
N ILE A 489 20.25 3.11 30.90
CA ILE A 489 21.43 2.41 30.36
C ILE A 489 20.93 1.17 29.64
N ASP A 490 20.84 1.28 28.34
CA ASP A 490 20.30 0.24 27.47
C ASP A 490 21.32 -0.26 26.46
N THR A 491 21.04 -1.37 25.81
CA THR A 491 21.77 -1.71 24.60
C THR A 491 21.17 -0.95 23.40
N PRO A 492 21.93 -0.69 22.34
CA PRO A 492 21.37 -0.09 21.12
C PRO A 492 20.14 -0.87 20.59
N SER A 493 20.16 -2.20 20.74
CA SER A 493 19.05 -3.07 20.36
C SER A 493 17.82 -2.91 21.25
N ASP A 494 17.98 -2.61 22.54
CA ASP A 494 16.84 -2.41 23.45
C ASP A 494 16.17 -1.06 23.22
N LEU A 495 16.96 0.01 23.06
CA LEU A 495 16.44 1.35 22.72
C LEU A 495 15.64 1.37 21.43
N VAL A 496 16.12 0.66 20.42
CA VAL A 496 15.39 0.59 19.15
C VAL A 496 14.20 -0.36 19.27
N ARG A 497 14.29 -1.44 20.04
CA ARG A 497 13.09 -2.27 20.35
C ARG A 497 12.03 -1.47 21.07
N GLU A 498 12.37 -0.63 22.00
CA GLU A 498 11.41 0.18 22.73
C GLU A 498 10.81 1.30 21.86
N GLY A 499 11.64 2.05 21.15
CA GLY A 499 11.19 3.05 20.18
C GLY A 499 10.54 2.46 18.93
N ALA A 500 11.08 1.35 18.40
CA ALA A 500 10.54 0.65 17.25
C ALA A 500 9.31 -0.19 17.62
N SER A 501 9.21 -0.78 18.82
CA SER A 501 8.02 -1.54 19.22
C SER A 501 6.82 -0.63 19.39
N THR A 502 6.98 0.53 19.98
CA THR A 502 5.88 1.50 20.12
C THR A 502 5.43 2.00 18.76
N LYS A 503 6.34 2.46 17.90
CA LYS A 503 6.02 2.87 16.53
C LYS A 503 5.58 1.72 15.63
N ALA A 504 6.17 0.53 15.78
CA ALA A 504 5.80 -0.64 14.99
C ALA A 504 4.42 -1.18 15.41
N ASP A 505 4.07 -1.16 16.68
CA ASP A 505 2.74 -1.56 17.14
C ASP A 505 1.67 -0.55 16.73
N GLU A 506 1.94 0.75 16.82
CA GLU A 506 1.10 1.81 16.27
C GLU A 506 0.89 1.63 14.76
N ASN A 507 1.97 1.48 14.00
CA ASN A 507 1.91 1.24 12.56
C ASN A 507 1.22 -0.09 12.22
N ARG A 508 1.44 -1.16 12.99
CA ARG A 508 0.82 -2.47 12.78
C ARG A 508 -0.70 -2.40 12.94
N VAL A 509 -1.21 -1.69 13.94
CA VAL A 509 -2.65 -1.51 14.16
C VAL A 509 -3.28 -0.71 13.03
N VAL A 510 -2.68 0.42 12.65
CA VAL A 510 -3.17 1.29 11.57
C VAL A 510 -3.10 0.58 10.22
N MET A 511 -1.96 -0.02 9.92
CA MET A 511 -1.77 -0.74 8.66
C MET A 511 -2.60 -2.00 8.60
N GLY A 512 -2.76 -2.70 9.74
CA GLY A 512 -3.69 -3.82 9.87
C GLY A 512 -5.12 -3.41 9.54
N ALA A 513 -5.55 -2.22 9.95
CA ALA A 513 -6.86 -1.68 9.59
C ALA A 513 -6.95 -1.36 8.09
N ILE A 514 -5.95 -0.71 7.49
CA ILE A 514 -5.91 -0.37 6.06
C ILE A 514 -5.92 -1.65 5.21
N VAL A 515 -5.03 -2.59 5.51
CA VAL A 515 -4.92 -3.89 4.84
C VAL A 515 -6.20 -4.70 5.05
N GLY A 516 -6.76 -4.69 6.27
CA GLY A 516 -8.00 -5.38 6.61
C GLY A 516 -9.20 -4.86 5.83
N LEU A 517 -9.37 -3.54 5.77
CA LEU A 517 -10.45 -2.91 4.98
C LEU A 517 -10.31 -3.20 3.49
N GLY A 518 -9.10 -3.03 2.95
CA GLY A 518 -8.80 -3.33 1.56
C GLY A 518 -9.02 -4.80 1.21
N SER A 519 -8.64 -5.70 2.12
CA SER A 519 -8.84 -7.15 1.97
C SER A 519 -10.32 -7.53 1.99
N LEU A 520 -11.09 -6.96 2.92
CA LEU A 520 -12.53 -7.18 3.00
C LEU A 520 -13.23 -6.73 1.72
N TYR A 521 -12.88 -5.54 1.23
CA TYR A 521 -13.43 -5.00 -0.01
C TYR A 521 -13.08 -5.87 -1.22
N ALA A 522 -11.82 -6.26 -1.36
CA ALA A 522 -11.39 -7.11 -2.46
C ALA A 522 -12.02 -8.51 -2.38
N LEU A 523 -12.19 -9.05 -1.16
CA LEU A 523 -12.86 -10.33 -0.94
C LEU A 523 -14.33 -10.30 -1.37
N ILE A 524 -15.06 -9.24 -1.04
CA ILE A 524 -16.46 -9.05 -1.51
C ILE A 524 -16.49 -8.99 -3.04
N SER A 525 -15.54 -8.32 -3.66
CA SER A 525 -15.40 -8.28 -5.13
C SER A 525 -15.18 -9.67 -5.73
N VAL A 526 -14.31 -10.45 -5.13
CA VAL A 526 -14.04 -11.84 -5.50
C VAL A 526 -15.29 -12.69 -5.45
N LEU A 527 -15.99 -12.70 -4.31
CA LEU A 527 -17.20 -13.49 -4.09
C LEU A 527 -18.30 -13.10 -5.08
N SER A 528 -18.50 -11.79 -5.28
CA SER A 528 -19.46 -11.27 -6.25
C SER A 528 -19.14 -11.71 -7.68
N THR A 529 -17.87 -11.61 -8.08
CA THR A 529 -17.41 -12.00 -9.43
C THR A 529 -17.62 -13.49 -9.69
N VAL A 530 -17.26 -14.35 -8.72
CA VAL A 530 -17.45 -15.81 -8.82
C VAL A 530 -18.94 -16.14 -8.91
N ALA A 531 -19.77 -15.56 -8.03
CA ALA A 531 -21.22 -15.82 -8.04
C ALA A 531 -21.86 -15.42 -9.37
N ILE A 532 -21.53 -14.23 -9.90
CA ILE A 532 -22.02 -13.75 -11.20
C ILE A 532 -21.55 -14.67 -12.33
N SER A 533 -20.26 -15.03 -12.36
CA SER A 533 -19.68 -15.90 -13.39
C SER A 533 -20.37 -17.26 -13.47
N ILE A 534 -20.72 -17.86 -12.32
CA ILE A 534 -21.44 -19.14 -12.27
C ILE A 534 -22.89 -18.96 -12.70
N GLY A 535 -23.54 -17.88 -12.27
CA GLY A 535 -24.92 -17.55 -12.66
C GLY A 535 -25.12 -17.45 -14.18
N GLN A 536 -24.09 -17.02 -14.92
CA GLN A 536 -24.09 -16.91 -16.39
C GLN A 536 -24.04 -18.24 -17.13
N ARG A 537 -23.66 -19.33 -16.45
CA ARG A 537 -23.42 -20.65 -17.05
C ARG A 537 -24.57 -21.64 -16.88
N ARG A 538 -25.76 -21.18 -16.47
CA ARG A 538 -26.90 -22.07 -16.19
C ARG A 538 -27.20 -23.03 -17.34
N ALA A 539 -27.20 -22.52 -18.58
CA ALA A 539 -27.42 -23.34 -19.77
C ALA A 539 -26.28 -24.36 -20.03
N GLU A 540 -25.02 -23.94 -19.88
CA GLU A 540 -23.87 -24.87 -19.97
C GLU A 540 -23.94 -25.97 -18.91
N LEU A 541 -24.23 -25.59 -17.65
CA LEU A 541 -24.36 -26.53 -16.53
C LEU A 541 -25.53 -27.50 -16.74
N ALA A 542 -26.63 -27.03 -17.33
CA ALA A 542 -27.77 -27.87 -17.70
C ALA A 542 -27.38 -28.85 -18.82
N THR A 543 -26.62 -28.43 -19.82
CA THR A 543 -26.11 -29.30 -20.90
C THR A 543 -25.20 -30.41 -20.34
N LEU A 544 -24.29 -30.09 -19.41
CA LEU A 544 -23.46 -31.09 -18.73
C LEU A 544 -24.32 -32.13 -17.97
N ARG A 545 -25.44 -31.72 -17.40
CA ARG A 545 -26.38 -32.65 -16.77
C ARG A 545 -27.12 -33.53 -17.77
N LEU A 546 -27.51 -32.96 -18.92
CA LEU A 546 -28.17 -33.71 -19.98
C LEU A 546 -27.20 -34.72 -20.65
N SER A 547 -25.90 -34.46 -20.65
CA SER A 547 -24.86 -35.42 -21.09
C SER A 547 -24.58 -36.55 -20.09
N GLY A 548 -25.33 -36.64 -18.98
CA GLY A 548 -25.26 -37.73 -18.03
C GLY A 548 -24.46 -37.48 -16.75
N MET A 549 -23.90 -36.26 -16.58
CA MET A 549 -23.18 -35.93 -15.34
C MET A 549 -24.14 -35.76 -14.16
N THR A 550 -23.76 -36.27 -12.98
CA THR A 550 -24.49 -36.04 -11.74
C THR A 550 -24.32 -34.59 -11.24
N LYS A 551 -25.26 -34.13 -10.39
CA LYS A 551 -25.15 -32.81 -9.75
C LYS A 551 -23.81 -32.59 -9.05
N ARG A 552 -23.31 -33.62 -8.34
CA ARG A 552 -22.04 -33.59 -7.61
C ARG A 552 -20.84 -33.47 -8.56
N GLN A 553 -20.87 -34.18 -9.70
CA GLN A 553 -19.80 -34.10 -10.70
C GLN A 553 -19.75 -32.70 -11.34
N VAL A 554 -20.89 -32.14 -11.73
CA VAL A 554 -20.94 -30.77 -12.28
C VAL A 554 -20.42 -29.76 -11.24
N GLN A 555 -20.85 -29.88 -10.00
CA GLN A 555 -20.38 -29.02 -8.90
C GLN A 555 -18.86 -29.15 -8.69
N SER A 556 -18.32 -30.37 -8.68
CA SER A 556 -16.86 -30.58 -8.51
C SER A 556 -16.05 -30.02 -9.67
N VAL A 557 -16.54 -30.08 -10.91
CA VAL A 557 -15.89 -29.46 -12.08
C VAL A 557 -15.84 -27.94 -11.93
N VAL A 558 -16.98 -27.30 -11.56
CA VAL A 558 -17.04 -25.85 -11.38
C VAL A 558 -16.14 -25.39 -10.23
N VAL A 559 -16.14 -26.09 -9.12
CA VAL A 559 -15.26 -25.78 -7.97
C VAL A 559 -13.79 -25.92 -8.40
N ALA A 560 -13.39 -27.00 -9.08
CA ALA A 560 -12.03 -27.21 -9.53
C ALA A 560 -11.59 -26.12 -10.53
N GLU A 561 -12.45 -25.75 -11.50
CA GLU A 561 -12.21 -24.67 -12.44
C GLU A 561 -12.00 -23.32 -11.71
N THR A 562 -12.90 -23.01 -10.77
CA THR A 562 -12.84 -21.74 -10.04
C THR A 562 -11.62 -21.66 -9.12
N LEU A 563 -11.27 -22.76 -8.44
CA LEU A 563 -10.06 -22.83 -7.61
C LEU A 563 -8.79 -22.69 -8.45
N THR A 564 -8.74 -23.26 -9.65
CA THR A 564 -7.59 -23.09 -10.53
C THR A 564 -7.47 -21.64 -11.01
N ALA A 565 -8.59 -21.00 -11.38
CA ALA A 565 -8.60 -19.57 -11.73
C ALA A 565 -8.14 -18.68 -10.54
N THR A 566 -8.59 -19.02 -9.33
CA THR A 566 -8.14 -18.36 -8.09
C THR A 566 -6.65 -18.52 -7.88
N HIS A 567 -6.12 -19.73 -8.00
CA HIS A 567 -4.69 -20.00 -7.83
C HIS A 567 -3.84 -19.21 -8.84
N ILE A 568 -4.27 -19.14 -10.10
CA ILE A 568 -3.61 -18.31 -11.12
C ILE A 568 -3.64 -16.83 -10.70
N GLY A 569 -4.77 -16.34 -10.21
CA GLY A 569 -4.91 -14.96 -9.72
C GLY A 569 -3.97 -14.66 -8.54
N LEU A 570 -3.89 -15.57 -7.57
CA LEU A 570 -2.98 -15.46 -6.41
C LEU A 570 -1.52 -15.42 -6.85
N LEU A 571 -1.11 -16.28 -7.79
CA LEU A 571 0.25 -16.31 -8.34
C LEU A 571 0.61 -15.00 -9.05
N LEU A 572 -0.27 -14.51 -9.93
CA LEU A 572 -0.04 -13.24 -10.65
C LEU A 572 -0.05 -12.04 -9.69
N GLY A 573 -0.87 -12.09 -8.64
CA GLY A 573 -0.87 -11.08 -7.58
C GLY A 573 0.44 -11.07 -6.78
N ALA A 574 0.97 -12.25 -6.44
CA ALA A 574 2.28 -12.36 -5.78
C ALA A 574 3.42 -11.81 -6.66
N ILE A 575 3.40 -12.08 -7.97
CA ILE A 575 4.36 -11.49 -8.92
C ILE A 575 4.23 -9.96 -8.95
N ALA A 576 3.01 -9.42 -8.96
CA ALA A 576 2.80 -7.98 -8.91
C ALA A 576 3.31 -7.36 -7.59
N ALA A 577 3.10 -8.01 -6.44
CA ALA A 577 3.62 -7.57 -5.15
C ALA A 577 5.16 -7.54 -5.13
N THR A 578 5.81 -8.57 -5.65
CA THR A 578 7.27 -8.65 -5.67
C THR A 578 7.93 -7.54 -6.49
N THR A 579 7.24 -6.97 -7.50
CA THR A 579 7.81 -5.85 -8.27
C THR A 579 8.01 -4.58 -7.42
N ALA A 580 7.15 -4.34 -6.42
CA ALA A 580 7.33 -3.23 -5.49
C ALA A 580 8.53 -3.46 -4.56
N LEU A 581 8.73 -4.70 -4.12
CA LEU A 581 9.84 -5.07 -3.25
C LEU A 581 11.21 -5.01 -3.96
N VAL A 582 11.25 -5.17 -5.29
CA VAL A 582 12.52 -5.06 -6.06
C VAL A 582 13.12 -3.65 -5.93
N GLY A 583 12.32 -2.60 -6.04
CA GLY A 583 12.81 -1.22 -5.86
C GLY A 583 13.39 -0.99 -4.47
N LEU A 584 12.68 -1.47 -3.45
CA LEU A 584 13.12 -1.36 -2.06
C LEU A 584 14.36 -2.23 -1.77
N TRP A 585 14.45 -3.41 -2.37
CA TRP A 585 15.63 -4.29 -2.30
C TRP A 585 16.90 -3.60 -2.82
N ILE A 586 16.80 -2.91 -3.97
CA ILE A 586 17.92 -2.17 -4.54
C ILE A 586 18.29 -0.97 -3.64
N ALA A 587 17.29 -0.27 -3.10
CA ALA A 587 17.51 0.88 -2.23
C ALA A 587 18.21 0.46 -0.92
N THR A 588 17.77 -0.63 -0.27
CA THR A 588 18.40 -1.15 0.95
C THR A 588 19.82 -1.63 0.69
N PHE A 589 20.05 -2.30 -0.45
CA PHE A 589 21.41 -2.71 -0.84
C PHE A 589 22.36 -1.53 -0.99
N ARG A 590 21.90 -0.41 -1.55
CA ARG A 590 22.71 0.81 -1.69
C ARG A 590 22.95 1.52 -0.36
N ALA A 591 21.92 1.55 0.51
CA ALA A 591 22.04 2.24 1.80
C ALA A 591 22.89 1.47 2.81
N TYR A 592 22.77 0.15 2.86
CA TYR A 592 23.36 -0.69 3.90
C TYR A 592 24.47 -1.63 3.41
N GLY A 593 24.72 -1.71 2.10
CA GLY A 593 25.67 -2.67 1.52
C GLY A 593 25.16 -4.12 1.50
N THR A 594 24.05 -4.42 2.15
CA THR A 594 23.37 -5.72 2.18
C THR A 594 21.91 -5.57 1.79
N PRO A 595 21.37 -6.48 0.95
CA PRO A 595 19.96 -6.40 0.56
C PRO A 595 19.07 -6.83 1.73
N VAL A 596 18.13 -5.99 2.10
CA VAL A 596 17.13 -6.28 3.13
C VAL A 596 15.76 -6.34 2.50
N VAL A 597 15.13 -7.52 2.52
CA VAL A 597 13.74 -7.72 2.06
C VAL A 597 13.07 -8.75 2.94
N ALA A 598 11.95 -8.39 3.49
CA ALA A 598 11.07 -9.29 4.23
C ALA A 598 9.83 -9.63 3.41
N ILE A 599 9.59 -10.93 3.22
CA ILE A 599 8.40 -11.44 2.53
C ILE A 599 7.46 -12.03 3.58
N PRO A 600 6.20 -11.55 3.67
CA PRO A 600 5.24 -12.00 4.69
C PRO A 600 4.64 -13.37 4.33
N TRP A 601 5.43 -14.45 4.42
CA TRP A 601 5.04 -15.81 4.02
C TRP A 601 3.80 -16.33 4.77
N ALA A 602 3.70 -16.04 6.07
CA ALA A 602 2.57 -16.47 6.88
C ALA A 602 1.25 -15.81 6.41
N LEU A 603 1.32 -14.52 6.09
CA LEU A 603 0.18 -13.77 5.56
C LEU A 603 -0.22 -14.29 4.17
N LEU A 604 0.76 -14.55 3.29
CA LEU A 604 0.51 -15.14 1.97
C LEU A 604 -0.20 -16.49 2.08
N ALA A 605 0.28 -17.36 2.95
CA ALA A 605 -0.35 -18.67 3.21
C ALA A 605 -1.77 -18.49 3.74
N GLY A 606 -1.97 -17.61 4.73
CA GLY A 606 -3.28 -17.33 5.33
C GLY A 606 -4.29 -16.80 4.31
N ILE A 607 -3.92 -15.79 3.52
CA ILE A 607 -4.78 -15.24 2.46
C ILE A 607 -5.07 -16.27 1.39
N THR A 608 -4.08 -17.08 1.00
CA THR A 608 -4.27 -18.14 0.01
C THR A 608 -5.30 -19.15 0.50
N VAL A 609 -5.16 -19.66 1.72
CA VAL A 609 -6.10 -20.63 2.31
C VAL A 609 -7.50 -20.02 2.44
N LEU A 610 -7.61 -18.80 2.98
CA LEU A 610 -8.88 -18.10 3.16
C LEU A 610 -9.59 -17.87 1.84
N THR A 611 -8.88 -17.33 0.85
CA THR A 611 -9.43 -17.03 -0.48
C THR A 611 -9.87 -18.31 -1.19
N MET A 612 -9.06 -19.36 -1.14
CA MET A 612 -9.39 -20.68 -1.71
C MET A 612 -10.65 -21.28 -1.05
N ALA A 613 -10.72 -21.26 0.29
CA ALA A 613 -11.87 -21.77 1.03
C ALA A 613 -13.17 -21.02 0.68
N LEU A 614 -13.12 -19.67 0.73
CA LEU A 614 -14.28 -18.84 0.43
C LEU A 614 -14.74 -18.96 -1.02
N THR A 615 -13.78 -19.03 -1.94
CA THR A 615 -14.08 -19.24 -3.37
C THR A 615 -14.70 -20.62 -3.61
N ALA A 616 -14.19 -21.68 -2.97
CA ALA A 616 -14.76 -23.00 -3.05
C ALA A 616 -16.22 -23.06 -2.53
N VAL A 617 -16.47 -22.45 -1.36
CA VAL A 617 -17.81 -22.35 -0.78
C VAL A 617 -18.75 -21.57 -1.69
N THR A 618 -18.32 -20.42 -2.19
CA THR A 618 -19.12 -19.60 -3.12
C THR A 618 -19.43 -20.34 -4.41
N ALA A 619 -18.43 -21.01 -4.98
CA ALA A 619 -18.63 -21.81 -6.19
C ALA A 619 -19.60 -22.98 -5.96
N ALA A 620 -19.47 -23.68 -4.83
CA ALA A 620 -20.33 -24.79 -4.48
C ALA A 620 -21.79 -24.33 -4.25
N THR A 621 -22.01 -23.28 -3.47
CA THR A 621 -23.36 -22.76 -3.16
C THR A 621 -24.03 -22.15 -4.40
N SER A 622 -23.32 -21.35 -5.17
CA SER A 622 -23.83 -20.73 -6.42
C SER A 622 -24.17 -21.78 -7.46
N THR A 623 -23.32 -22.82 -7.63
CA THR A 623 -23.62 -23.94 -8.53
C THR A 623 -24.80 -24.75 -8.03
N GLY A 624 -24.86 -25.02 -6.71
CA GLY A 624 -25.99 -25.72 -6.09
C GLY A 624 -27.32 -25.01 -6.34
N SER A 625 -27.36 -23.68 -6.23
CA SER A 625 -28.55 -22.89 -6.51
C SER A 625 -28.92 -22.91 -8.00
N ALA A 626 -27.93 -22.80 -8.89
CA ALA A 626 -28.14 -22.85 -10.35
C ALA A 626 -28.67 -24.23 -10.81
N LEU A 627 -28.32 -25.32 -10.12
CA LEU A 627 -28.76 -26.68 -10.43
C LEU A 627 -30.10 -27.08 -9.76
N ARG A 628 -30.78 -26.19 -9.05
CA ARG A 628 -32.12 -26.45 -8.46
C ARG A 628 -33.22 -26.48 -9.53
N GLU A 629 -33.06 -25.68 -10.59
CA GLU A 629 -33.97 -25.69 -11.74
C GLU A 629 -33.78 -26.98 -12.57
N SER A 630 -34.88 -27.45 -13.19
CA SER A 630 -34.79 -28.65 -14.05
C SER A 630 -33.94 -28.34 -15.29
N ALA A 631 -33.02 -29.25 -15.65
CA ALA A 631 -32.10 -29.05 -16.77
C ALA A 631 -32.84 -28.78 -18.11
N VAL A 632 -34.02 -29.40 -18.29
CA VAL A 632 -34.87 -29.20 -19.48
C VAL A 632 -35.43 -27.77 -19.57
N ARG A 633 -35.85 -27.18 -18.43
CA ARG A 633 -36.33 -25.79 -18.42
C ARG A 633 -35.19 -24.79 -18.64
N ALA A 634 -34.00 -25.07 -18.07
CA ALA A 634 -32.84 -24.20 -18.20
C ALA A 634 -32.28 -24.14 -19.63
N VAL A 635 -32.47 -25.17 -20.45
CA VAL A 635 -32.05 -25.19 -21.87
C VAL A 635 -33.14 -24.63 -22.79
N GLY A 636 -34.42 -24.79 -22.42
CA GLY A 636 -35.56 -24.38 -23.24
C GLY A 636 -36.10 -22.97 -22.93
N ALA A 637 -35.64 -22.33 -21.85
CA ALA A 637 -35.99 -20.94 -21.57
C ALA A 637 -35.26 -20.02 -22.55
N PRO A 638 -35.96 -19.15 -23.30
CA PRO A 638 -35.28 -18.09 -24.02
C PRO A 638 -34.59 -17.18 -22.99
N ASP A 639 -33.27 -16.94 -23.17
CA ASP A 639 -32.47 -16.03 -22.37
C ASP A 639 -33.00 -14.61 -22.38
#